data_ede6db518b55cd7fe5cb2f4be09bbca0
#
_entry.id   ede6db518b55cd7fe5cb2f4be09bbca0
#
_cell.length_a   1.000
_cell.length_b   1.000
_cell.length_c   1.000
_cell.angle_alpha   90.00
_cell.angle_beta   90.00
_cell.angle_gamma   90.00
#
_symmetry.space_group_name_H-M   'P 1'
#
loop_
_entity.id
_entity.type
_entity.pdbx_description
1 polymer ?
#
loop_
_entity_poly.entity_id
_entity_poly.type
_entity_poly.pdbx_seq_one_letter_code
_entity_poly.pdbx_strand_id
1 'polypeptide(L)'
;SDFLNFTGGSQQMMGGGGGGGRVNIQLDGDNTNGVPLNFGGRQNGIMTNYAGGINFNRDLTKKAQLTSSYFYNRIDQDIRQGTDRINFLPNQPSYNFNENSIGSNLNDNHRVNLTLDQKIDSANSIKFTNNITYSESSQRSTTNSETRSNDNTLQNKSERFNTNDQTSFNLNSSALFRHRFAKKGRTLSTNLTLGISETDGKGNLNSTNQFYGNNPRVEELSQRNTQTNSTQSYGGTLTYTEPLGGRKYLEANYSYRTNQNQVERIVYNEKGGASTIDPFLSNIYNSNYIYSRPGVNFRMNRQKYNFAVGVGYQNTQLKGDLITQNAKINRSFENFLPVARFNYDFSNFKHLRFDYETSMQEPSIQQLQPAVINTDPLNISVGNPDLRPGYAHNLSANFTTFNPSKFINFFAFMTAVYTTNAIANSQSVDPTNFVRTSKPVNVRDNLRINGNFNLGVPIKNLNSRFNFGPTFSITNGINLLNDLENRTKQQTVGGTARYNYTFKEILIVDLSANLSRQQTEYDFNQQQNQAFINRTYTAEANLTFLKNYQLNTSYNYYSYNSETTNFSQNIPVLNIGLSRFLLKNNVGELKIGVNNLLDQNLSVNQTATANYLQQTTSNNLGRYFMVSFTYALNKQLNPMGGGRGGRRGGMQMIINN
;
A
#
# COMPACT_ATOMS: atom_id res chain seq x y z
N SER A 1 15.28 2.71 -26.36
CA SER A 1 14.09 3.29 -25.72
C SER A 1 14.04 3.11 -24.20
N ASP A 2 14.93 2.30 -23.59
CA ASP A 2 14.90 1.96 -22.15
C ASP A 2 15.81 2.85 -21.27
N PHE A 3 16.14 4.01 -21.78
CA PHE A 3 17.22 4.84 -21.25
C PHE A 3 16.82 5.76 -20.08
N LEU A 4 15.53 6.08 -19.95
CA LEU A 4 15.05 7.13 -19.03
C LEU A 4 14.59 6.65 -17.65
N ASN A 5 14.59 5.35 -17.41
CA ASN A 5 14.28 4.79 -16.07
C ASN A 5 15.47 4.84 -15.11
N PHE A 6 16.57 5.51 -15.50
CA PHE A 6 17.81 5.52 -14.71
C PHE A 6 17.90 6.67 -13.70
N THR A 7 17.18 7.76 -13.93
CA THR A 7 17.28 8.95 -13.08
C THR A 7 15.97 9.25 -12.41
N GLY A 8 15.83 8.83 -11.21
CA GLY A 8 14.90 9.43 -10.28
C GLY A 8 13.54 8.76 -10.16
N GLY A 9 13.27 8.34 -9.01
CA GLY A 9 11.98 7.96 -8.51
C GLY A 9 11.91 6.49 -8.16
N SER A 10 12.13 6.20 -6.90
CA SER A 10 11.67 5.00 -6.24
C SER A 10 10.14 4.96 -6.26
N GLN A 11 9.55 4.68 -7.44
CA GLN A 11 8.18 4.28 -7.56
C GLN A 11 8.14 2.96 -8.30
N GLN A 12 7.96 1.91 -7.49
CA GLN A 12 7.34 0.64 -7.85
C GLN A 12 7.51 0.21 -9.31
N MET A 13 8.63 -0.43 -9.61
CA MET A 13 8.64 -1.41 -10.67
C MET A 13 8.46 -2.79 -10.07
N MET A 14 7.22 -3.22 -9.93
CA MET A 14 6.92 -4.64 -9.91
C MET A 14 7.22 -5.18 -11.30
N GLY A 15 8.22 -6.04 -11.38
CA GLY A 15 8.70 -6.66 -12.60
C GLY A 15 7.60 -7.38 -13.36
N GLY A 16 7.41 -6.98 -14.59
CA GLY A 16 6.67 -7.74 -15.56
C GLY A 16 7.42 -9.01 -15.92
N GLY A 17 7.05 -10.12 -15.31
CA GLY A 17 7.29 -11.46 -15.82
C GLY A 17 5.99 -11.92 -16.49
N GLY A 18 6.05 -12.25 -17.79
CA GLY A 18 4.91 -12.63 -18.59
C GLY A 18 4.10 -13.79 -18.01
N GLY A 19 2.81 -13.61 -17.90
CA GLY A 19 1.82 -14.61 -17.55
C GLY A 19 0.66 -13.96 -16.81
N GLY A 20 -0.44 -13.69 -17.53
CA GLY A 20 -1.80 -13.42 -17.05
C GLY A 20 -1.91 -12.49 -15.84
N GLY A 21 -1.83 -11.18 -16.05
CA GLY A 21 -1.92 -10.20 -14.98
C GLY A 21 -3.28 -10.21 -14.29
N ARG A 22 -3.35 -10.79 -13.11
CA ARG A 22 -4.25 -10.30 -12.06
C ARG A 22 -3.62 -9.03 -11.53
N VAL A 23 -4.22 -7.89 -11.78
CA VAL A 23 -3.89 -6.67 -11.05
C VAL A 23 -4.44 -6.87 -9.65
N ASN A 24 -3.60 -7.38 -8.74
CA ASN A 24 -3.87 -7.31 -7.31
C ASN A 24 -3.58 -5.87 -6.89
N ILE A 25 -4.62 -5.08 -6.78
CA ILE A 25 -4.55 -3.79 -6.09
C ILE A 25 -4.67 -4.11 -4.61
N GLN A 26 -3.54 -4.14 -3.93
CA GLN A 26 -3.47 -4.31 -2.49
C GLN A 26 -3.77 -2.95 -1.86
N LEU A 27 -4.87 -2.86 -1.14
CA LEU A 27 -5.21 -1.73 -0.28
C LEU A 27 -4.36 -1.87 1.00
N ASP A 28 -3.20 -1.23 1.00
CA ASP A 28 -2.52 -0.92 2.26
C ASP A 28 -2.94 0.48 2.68
N GLY A 29 -3.34 0.61 3.93
CA GLY A 29 -3.88 1.84 4.49
C GLY A 29 -2.94 3.03 4.30
N ASP A 30 -3.54 4.18 4.04
CA ASP A 30 -3.05 5.56 3.99
C ASP A 30 -2.62 6.16 2.65
N ASN A 31 -2.79 5.51 1.49
CA ASN A 31 -2.73 6.23 0.22
C ASN A 31 -3.61 5.56 -0.85
N THR A 32 -4.92 5.77 -0.77
CA THR A 32 -5.91 5.22 -1.69
C THR A 32 -5.93 5.93 -3.05
N ASN A 33 -4.78 5.99 -3.73
CA ASN A 33 -4.73 6.41 -5.13
C ASN A 33 -5.00 5.26 -6.11
N GLY A 34 -5.44 4.10 -5.61
CA GLY A 34 -5.79 2.92 -6.39
C GLY A 34 -7.30 2.69 -6.44
N VAL A 35 -7.82 2.33 -7.59
CA VAL A 35 -9.21 1.90 -7.73
C VAL A 35 -9.37 0.56 -7.04
N PRO A 36 -10.19 0.42 -5.99
CA PRO A 36 -10.44 -0.86 -5.36
C PRO A 36 -11.44 -1.69 -6.18
N LEU A 37 -10.99 -2.23 -7.30
CA LEU A 37 -11.73 -3.25 -8.02
C LEU A 37 -11.28 -4.63 -7.52
N ASN A 38 -11.67 -4.98 -6.30
CA ASN A 38 -11.39 -6.30 -5.77
C ASN A 38 -12.60 -7.21 -6.00
N PHE A 39 -12.62 -7.84 -7.16
CA PHE A 39 -13.61 -8.87 -7.50
C PHE A 39 -13.12 -10.23 -7.00
N GLY A 40 -13.21 -10.53 -5.70
CA GLY A 40 -13.04 -11.89 -5.22
C GLY A 40 -12.09 -12.15 -4.05
N GLY A 41 -11.86 -11.20 -3.15
CA GLY A 41 -11.26 -11.43 -1.82
C GLY A 41 -12.27 -11.26 -0.70
N ARG A 42 -11.99 -11.81 0.49
CA ARG A 42 -12.74 -11.44 1.70
C ARG A 42 -12.41 -9.98 2.01
N GLN A 43 -13.42 -9.14 2.00
CA GLN A 43 -13.30 -7.72 2.35
C GLN A 43 -13.89 -7.49 3.73
N ASN A 44 -13.35 -6.54 4.46
CA ASN A 44 -13.92 -6.14 5.73
C ASN A 44 -15.19 -5.30 5.46
N GLY A 45 -16.28 -5.68 6.09
CA GLY A 45 -17.57 -5.00 5.91
C GLY A 45 -18.37 -5.47 4.69
N ILE A 46 -19.57 -4.94 4.57
CA ILE A 46 -20.46 -5.12 3.42
C ILE A 46 -20.25 -3.91 2.50
N MET A 47 -19.94 -4.15 1.25
CA MET A 47 -19.56 -3.11 0.30
C MET A 47 -20.47 -3.11 -0.93
N THR A 48 -21.02 -1.96 -1.26
CA THR A 48 -21.68 -1.68 -2.53
C THR A 48 -20.78 -0.81 -3.39
N ASN A 49 -20.47 -1.26 -4.60
CA ASN A 49 -19.53 -0.59 -5.49
C ASN A 49 -20.15 -0.35 -6.87
N TYR A 50 -20.11 0.90 -7.32
CA TYR A 50 -20.44 1.31 -8.67
C TYR A 50 -19.19 1.83 -9.36
N ALA A 51 -18.85 1.31 -10.52
CA ALA A 51 -17.65 1.72 -11.23
C ALA A 51 -17.86 1.74 -12.73
N GLY A 52 -17.23 2.70 -13.39
CA GLY A 52 -17.25 2.83 -14.84
C GLY A 52 -16.07 3.64 -15.35
N GLY A 53 -15.66 3.38 -16.58
CA GLY A 53 -14.52 4.12 -17.14
C GLY A 53 -14.45 4.01 -18.66
N ILE A 54 -13.80 5.00 -19.25
CA ILE A 54 -13.55 5.11 -20.69
C ILE A 54 -12.05 5.27 -20.91
N ASN A 55 -11.51 4.48 -21.83
CA ASN A 55 -10.13 4.59 -22.27
C ASN A 55 -10.10 5.03 -23.74
N PHE A 56 -9.32 6.05 -24.02
CA PHE A 56 -9.09 6.56 -25.35
C PHE A 56 -7.60 6.52 -25.68
N ASN A 57 -7.24 5.85 -26.77
CA ASN A 57 -5.87 5.79 -27.24
C ASN A 57 -5.88 5.99 -28.76
N ARG A 58 -5.24 7.06 -29.21
CA ARG A 58 -5.22 7.44 -30.63
C ARG A 58 -3.88 8.06 -31.04
N ASP A 59 -3.39 7.65 -32.18
CA ASP A 59 -2.34 8.37 -32.86
C ASP A 59 -2.94 9.59 -33.55
N LEU A 60 -2.70 10.78 -33.00
CA LEU A 60 -3.15 12.07 -33.56
C LEU A 60 -2.45 12.32 -34.90
N THR A 61 -1.18 11.96 -34.95
CA THR A 61 -0.35 11.99 -36.16
C THR A 61 0.66 10.84 -36.11
N LYS A 62 1.44 10.61 -37.18
CA LYS A 62 2.56 9.64 -37.17
C LYS A 62 3.63 9.94 -36.10
N LYS A 63 3.59 11.13 -35.51
CA LYS A 63 4.57 11.63 -34.55
C LYS A 63 3.96 11.94 -33.15
N ALA A 64 2.64 11.89 -33.01
CA ALA A 64 1.95 12.25 -31.78
C ALA A 64 0.93 11.18 -31.39
N GLN A 65 1.07 10.64 -30.18
CA GLN A 65 0.15 9.69 -29.56
C GLN A 65 -0.50 10.30 -28.33
N LEU A 66 -1.82 10.23 -28.26
CA LEU A 66 -2.62 10.64 -27.12
C LEU A 66 -3.24 9.41 -26.47
N THR A 67 -2.98 9.23 -25.19
CA THR A 67 -3.65 8.24 -24.35
C THR A 67 -4.37 8.95 -23.24
N SER A 68 -5.66 8.70 -23.09
CA SER A 68 -6.48 9.26 -22.01
C SER A 68 -7.35 8.18 -21.41
N SER A 69 -7.55 8.25 -20.11
CA SER A 69 -8.52 7.43 -19.41
C SER A 69 -9.27 8.26 -18.38
N TYR A 70 -10.55 8.02 -18.28
CA TYR A 70 -11.37 8.48 -17.18
C TYR A 70 -11.95 7.28 -16.47
N PHE A 71 -11.95 7.33 -15.14
CA PHE A 71 -12.53 6.29 -14.31
C PHE A 71 -13.27 6.94 -13.14
N TYR A 72 -14.47 6.44 -12.91
CA TYR A 72 -15.30 6.78 -11.75
C TYR A 72 -15.58 5.54 -10.95
N ASN A 73 -15.51 5.65 -9.62
CA ASN A 73 -16.08 4.64 -8.74
C ASN A 73 -16.65 5.26 -7.48
N ARG A 74 -17.78 4.69 -7.05
CA ARG A 74 -18.44 4.97 -5.77
C ARG A 74 -18.43 3.71 -4.93
N ILE A 75 -17.96 3.81 -3.69
CA ILE A 75 -17.92 2.73 -2.73
C ILE A 75 -18.73 3.17 -1.53
N ASP A 76 -19.73 2.37 -1.18
CA ASP A 76 -20.50 2.48 0.05
C ASP A 76 -20.25 1.24 0.89
N GLN A 77 -19.68 1.41 2.09
CA GLN A 77 -19.21 0.33 2.95
C GLN A 77 -19.78 0.44 4.35
N ASP A 78 -20.45 -0.62 4.81
CA ASP A 78 -20.87 -0.80 6.19
C ASP A 78 -19.94 -1.80 6.88
N ILE A 79 -19.28 -1.38 7.96
CA ILE A 79 -18.34 -2.19 8.70
C ILE A 79 -18.71 -2.28 10.18
N ARG A 80 -18.63 -3.50 10.72
CA ARG A 80 -18.65 -3.78 12.16
C ARG A 80 -17.36 -4.45 12.52
N GLN A 81 -16.64 -3.87 13.45
CA GLN A 81 -15.31 -4.34 13.81
C GLN A 81 -15.19 -4.50 15.32
N GLY A 82 -14.64 -5.63 15.73
CA GLY A 82 -14.17 -5.88 17.10
C GLY A 82 -12.65 -5.90 17.11
N THR A 83 -12.05 -5.27 18.10
CA THR A 83 -10.61 -5.25 18.33
C THR A 83 -10.32 -5.70 19.74
N ASP A 84 -9.54 -6.76 19.88
CA ASP A 84 -8.98 -7.25 21.15
C ASP A 84 -7.48 -7.00 21.11
N ARG A 85 -6.95 -6.26 22.09
CA ARG A 85 -5.55 -5.88 22.11
C ARG A 85 -4.96 -6.03 23.50
N ILE A 86 -3.82 -6.72 23.57
CA ILE A 86 -2.97 -6.81 24.77
C ILE A 86 -1.85 -5.81 24.58
N ASN A 87 -1.78 -4.80 25.43
CA ASN A 87 -0.73 -3.80 25.43
C ASN A 87 0.35 -4.17 26.42
N PHE A 88 1.61 -4.11 25.99
CA PHE A 88 2.77 -4.44 26.79
C PHE A 88 3.34 -3.18 27.43
N LEU A 89 3.71 -3.27 28.70
CA LEU A 89 4.38 -2.17 29.42
C LEU A 89 5.77 -2.65 29.91
N PRO A 90 6.80 -1.78 29.87
CA PRO A 90 8.11 -2.11 30.40
C PRO A 90 8.02 -2.28 31.92
N ASN A 91 8.52 -3.41 32.42
CA ASN A 91 8.60 -3.70 33.87
C ASN A 91 7.26 -3.58 34.63
N GLN A 92 6.14 -3.65 33.94
CA GLN A 92 4.79 -3.61 34.49
C GLN A 92 3.92 -4.71 33.86
N PRO A 93 2.83 -5.13 34.51
CA PRO A 93 1.87 -6.04 33.90
C PRO A 93 1.26 -5.44 32.62
N SER A 94 0.99 -6.27 31.63
CA SER A 94 0.23 -5.90 30.44
C SER A 94 -1.20 -5.48 30.82
N TYR A 95 -1.87 -4.77 29.91
CA TYR A 95 -3.28 -4.44 30.05
C TYR A 95 -4.06 -4.76 28.79
N ASN A 96 -5.35 -5.02 28.92
CA ASN A 96 -6.23 -5.39 27.85
C ASN A 96 -7.04 -4.19 27.38
N PHE A 97 -7.19 -4.06 26.07
CA PHE A 97 -8.04 -3.07 25.42
C PHE A 97 -8.99 -3.79 24.46
N ASN A 98 -10.28 -3.57 24.65
CA ASN A 98 -11.33 -4.08 23.81
C ASN A 98 -12.09 -2.93 23.15
N GLU A 99 -12.37 -3.03 21.88
CA GLU A 99 -13.10 -2.02 21.12
C GLU A 99 -14.09 -2.66 20.17
N ASN A 100 -15.32 -2.14 20.13
CA ASN A 100 -16.33 -2.48 19.15
C ASN A 100 -16.72 -1.21 18.39
N SER A 101 -16.62 -1.26 17.08
CA SER A 101 -16.94 -0.14 16.19
C SER A 101 -17.94 -0.55 15.12
N ILE A 102 -18.90 0.34 14.88
CA ILE A 102 -19.84 0.25 13.77
C ILE A 102 -19.64 1.52 12.94
N GLY A 103 -19.38 1.37 11.66
CA GLY A 103 -19.12 2.51 10.79
C GLY A 103 -19.69 2.35 9.40
N SER A 104 -19.91 3.48 8.75
CA SER A 104 -20.22 3.58 7.32
C SER A 104 -19.21 4.52 6.65
N ASN A 105 -18.72 4.11 5.49
CA ASN A 105 -17.79 4.87 4.68
C ASN A 105 -18.34 5.00 3.25
N LEU A 106 -18.59 6.21 2.82
CA LEU A 106 -18.95 6.53 1.45
C LEU A 106 -17.78 7.23 0.77
N ASN A 107 -17.35 6.71 -0.39
CA ASN A 107 -16.27 7.31 -1.17
C ASN A 107 -16.66 7.39 -2.64
N ASP A 108 -16.62 8.60 -3.19
CA ASP A 108 -16.77 8.90 -4.61
C ASP A 108 -15.40 9.31 -5.16
N ASN A 109 -14.94 8.66 -6.24
CA ASN A 109 -13.63 8.92 -6.81
C ASN A 109 -13.72 9.12 -8.32
N HIS A 110 -13.13 10.21 -8.80
CA HIS A 110 -12.94 10.54 -10.20
C HIS A 110 -11.46 10.55 -10.51
N ARG A 111 -11.05 9.82 -11.54
CA ARG A 111 -9.66 9.79 -11.97
C ARG A 111 -9.56 10.03 -13.46
N VAL A 112 -8.70 10.98 -13.84
CA VAL A 112 -8.33 11.28 -15.22
C VAL A 112 -6.84 11.07 -15.38
N ASN A 113 -6.45 10.25 -16.36
CA ASN A 113 -5.06 10.14 -16.79
C ASN A 113 -4.96 10.63 -18.23
N LEU A 114 -3.96 11.46 -18.51
CA LEU A 114 -3.69 12.00 -19.84
C LEU A 114 -2.20 11.87 -20.13
N THR A 115 -1.84 11.22 -21.21
CA THR A 115 -0.45 11.14 -21.70
C THR A 115 -0.41 11.55 -23.16
N LEU A 116 0.39 12.56 -23.47
CA LEU A 116 0.75 12.95 -24.82
C LEU A 116 2.24 12.67 -25.04
N ASP A 117 2.54 11.79 -25.99
CA ASP A 117 3.92 11.53 -26.44
C ASP A 117 4.08 12.04 -27.87
N GLN A 118 4.93 13.06 -28.05
CA GLN A 118 5.14 13.71 -29.35
C GLN A 118 6.60 13.73 -29.74
N LYS A 119 6.89 13.22 -30.92
CA LYS A 119 8.16 13.41 -31.61
C LYS A 119 8.08 14.73 -32.43
N ILE A 120 8.82 15.75 -32.01
CA ILE A 120 8.88 17.01 -32.70
C ILE A 120 9.62 16.80 -34.05
N ASP A 121 10.82 16.21 -33.94
CA ASP A 121 11.65 15.82 -35.08
C ASP A 121 12.47 14.55 -34.78
N SER A 122 13.52 14.27 -35.55
CA SER A 122 14.40 13.11 -35.34
C SER A 122 15.27 13.20 -34.08
N ALA A 123 15.50 14.41 -33.56
CA ALA A 123 16.37 14.69 -32.43
C ALA A 123 15.58 15.04 -31.16
N ASN A 124 14.37 15.59 -31.29
CA ASN A 124 13.59 16.15 -30.19
C ASN A 124 12.29 15.42 -29.97
N SER A 125 11.97 15.13 -28.71
CA SER A 125 10.66 14.62 -28.30
C SER A 125 10.23 15.23 -26.96
N ILE A 126 8.91 15.33 -26.78
CA ILE A 126 8.28 15.79 -25.55
C ILE A 126 7.21 14.78 -25.13
N LYS A 127 7.14 14.52 -23.83
CA LYS A 127 6.09 13.69 -23.24
C LYS A 127 5.46 14.44 -22.08
N PHE A 128 4.16 14.64 -22.13
CA PHE A 128 3.35 15.14 -21.03
C PHE A 128 2.59 14.00 -20.41
N THR A 129 2.59 13.93 -19.08
CA THR A 129 1.80 12.97 -18.31
C THR A 129 1.09 13.73 -17.21
N ASN A 130 -0.24 13.58 -17.12
CA ASN A 130 -1.06 14.22 -16.12
C ASN A 130 -1.95 13.16 -15.47
N ASN A 131 -1.95 13.14 -14.14
CA ASN A 131 -2.85 12.31 -13.33
C ASN A 131 -3.65 13.26 -12.44
N ILE A 132 -4.95 13.26 -12.58
CA ILE A 132 -5.89 14.07 -11.80
C ILE A 132 -6.80 13.11 -11.05
N THR A 133 -6.92 13.33 -9.76
CA THR A 133 -7.86 12.60 -8.91
C THR A 133 -8.67 13.60 -8.10
N TYR A 134 -9.97 13.44 -8.11
CA TYR A 134 -10.89 14.14 -7.22
C TYR A 134 -11.68 13.10 -6.45
N SER A 135 -11.76 13.24 -5.13
CA SER A 135 -12.51 12.33 -4.29
C SER A 135 -13.31 13.07 -3.22
N GLU A 136 -14.49 12.56 -2.94
CA GLU A 136 -15.33 12.94 -1.81
C GLU A 136 -15.49 11.72 -0.92
N SER A 137 -15.32 11.91 0.39
CA SER A 137 -15.53 10.85 1.37
C SER A 137 -16.36 11.33 2.54
N SER A 138 -17.24 10.46 3.01
CA SER A 138 -18.03 10.67 4.22
C SER A 138 -17.91 9.45 5.10
N GLN A 139 -17.44 9.65 6.32
CA GLN A 139 -17.26 8.59 7.30
C GLN A 139 -18.06 8.89 8.56
N ARG A 140 -18.75 7.88 9.07
CA ARG A 140 -19.46 7.92 10.34
C ARG A 140 -19.13 6.67 11.12
N SER A 141 -18.81 6.82 12.41
CA SER A 141 -18.52 5.67 13.27
C SER A 141 -19.01 5.89 14.70
N THR A 142 -19.59 4.84 15.26
CA THR A 142 -19.88 4.71 16.69
C THR A 142 -18.93 3.65 17.26
N THR A 143 -18.19 4.01 18.29
CA THR A 143 -17.17 3.16 18.88
C THR A 143 -17.34 3.08 20.38
N ASN A 144 -17.35 1.86 20.92
CA ASN A 144 -17.33 1.57 22.36
C ASN A 144 -16.04 0.87 22.67
N SER A 145 -15.26 1.39 23.61
CA SER A 145 -14.01 0.78 24.04
C SER A 145 -13.87 0.73 25.56
N GLU A 146 -13.12 -0.26 26.04
CA GLU A 146 -12.79 -0.42 27.44
C GLU A 146 -11.33 -0.86 27.61
N THR A 147 -10.71 -0.37 28.68
CA THR A 147 -9.37 -0.77 29.09
C THR A 147 -9.44 -1.44 30.47
N ARG A 148 -8.84 -2.63 30.56
CA ARG A 148 -8.76 -3.42 31.80
C ARG A 148 -7.31 -3.71 32.15
N SER A 149 -6.97 -3.59 33.43
CA SER A 149 -5.68 -4.04 33.96
C SER A 149 -5.54 -5.57 33.85
N ASN A 150 -4.36 -6.08 34.15
CA ASN A 150 -4.05 -7.52 34.04
C ASN A 150 -4.91 -8.40 34.97
N ASP A 151 -5.36 -7.86 36.08
CA ASP A 151 -6.30 -8.49 37.04
C ASP A 151 -7.79 -8.37 36.60
N ASN A 152 -8.03 -7.92 35.36
CA ASN A 152 -9.35 -7.70 34.77
C ASN A 152 -10.16 -6.55 35.37
N THR A 153 -9.56 -5.68 36.19
CA THR A 153 -10.22 -4.50 36.76
C THR A 153 -10.41 -3.43 35.67
N LEU A 154 -11.64 -2.91 35.52
CA LEU A 154 -11.98 -1.86 34.58
C LEU A 154 -11.30 -0.54 34.97
N GLN A 155 -10.53 0.04 34.07
CA GLN A 155 -9.77 1.27 34.27
C GLN A 155 -10.42 2.46 33.57
N ASN A 156 -10.86 2.28 32.34
CA ASN A 156 -11.61 3.29 31.62
C ASN A 156 -12.59 2.67 30.61
N LYS A 157 -13.61 3.43 30.25
CA LYS A 157 -14.57 3.14 29.21
C LYS A 157 -14.80 4.39 28.37
N SER A 158 -14.91 4.25 27.06
CA SER A 158 -15.22 5.35 26.15
C SER A 158 -16.33 4.94 25.18
N GLU A 159 -17.31 5.82 25.07
CA GLU A 159 -18.32 5.79 24.01
C GLU A 159 -18.12 7.02 23.15
N ARG A 160 -17.94 6.85 21.84
CA ARG A 160 -17.69 7.98 20.94
C ARG A 160 -18.42 7.82 19.62
N PHE A 161 -18.88 8.97 19.13
CA PHE A 161 -19.45 9.11 17.80
C PHE A 161 -18.59 10.11 17.01
N ASN A 162 -18.06 9.66 15.88
CA ASN A 162 -17.26 10.46 14.98
C ASN A 162 -17.95 10.59 13.62
N THR A 163 -17.89 11.80 13.05
CA THR A 163 -18.19 12.05 11.65
C THR A 163 -17.01 12.77 11.00
N ASN A 164 -16.73 12.44 9.74
CA ASN A 164 -15.72 13.14 8.94
C ASN A 164 -16.19 13.19 7.48
N ASP A 165 -16.40 14.39 6.96
CA ASP A 165 -16.68 14.64 5.56
C ASP A 165 -15.47 15.34 4.95
N GLN A 166 -14.96 14.82 3.85
CA GLN A 166 -13.69 15.28 3.26
C GLN A 166 -13.80 15.34 1.74
N THR A 167 -13.25 16.38 1.15
CA THR A 167 -12.98 16.49 -0.29
C THR A 167 -11.47 16.52 -0.53
N SER A 168 -11.00 15.89 -1.60
CA SER A 168 -9.59 15.86 -1.93
C SER A 168 -9.39 16.01 -3.44
N PHE A 169 -8.52 16.93 -3.83
CA PHE A 169 -8.07 17.13 -5.19
C PHE A 169 -6.57 16.89 -5.29
N ASN A 170 -6.16 16.05 -6.26
CA ASN A 170 -4.75 15.78 -6.51
C ASN A 170 -4.46 15.90 -8.01
N LEU A 171 -3.46 16.71 -8.35
CA LEU A 171 -2.89 16.85 -9.68
C LEU A 171 -1.40 16.49 -9.62
N ASN A 172 -0.99 15.53 -10.45
CA ASN A 172 0.41 15.22 -10.68
C ASN A 172 0.70 15.33 -12.18
N SER A 173 1.53 16.30 -12.55
CA SER A 173 1.91 16.59 -13.93
C SER A 173 3.41 16.43 -14.11
N SER A 174 3.82 15.90 -15.26
CA SER A 174 5.21 15.89 -15.68
C SER A 174 5.35 16.20 -17.15
N ALA A 175 6.40 16.99 -17.48
CA ALA A 175 6.80 17.34 -18.82
C ALA A 175 8.25 16.90 -19.03
N LEU A 176 8.45 15.89 -19.87
CA LEU A 176 9.76 15.33 -20.18
C LEU A 176 10.16 15.71 -21.61
N PHE A 177 11.13 16.60 -21.73
CA PHE A 177 11.79 16.96 -22.98
C PHE A 177 13.06 16.14 -23.15
N ARG A 178 13.33 15.67 -24.35
CA ARG A 178 14.53 14.91 -24.72
C ARG A 178 15.12 15.45 -26.01
N HIS A 179 16.43 15.68 -25.96
CA HIS A 179 17.21 16.06 -27.12
C HIS A 179 18.36 15.08 -27.39
N ARG A 180 18.50 14.63 -28.61
CA ARG A 180 19.63 13.83 -29.08
C ARG A 180 20.54 14.69 -29.95
N PHE A 181 21.80 14.78 -29.56
CA PHE A 181 22.82 15.49 -30.33
C PHE A 181 23.29 14.68 -31.53
N ALA A 182 23.97 15.34 -32.47
CA ALA A 182 24.59 14.68 -33.63
C ALA A 182 25.61 13.59 -33.22
N LYS A 183 26.35 13.78 -32.12
CA LYS A 183 27.25 12.77 -31.57
C LYS A 183 26.42 11.62 -31.00
N LYS A 184 26.56 10.44 -31.59
CA LYS A 184 25.79 9.23 -31.19
C LYS A 184 25.97 8.92 -29.72
N GLY A 185 24.86 8.85 -28.98
CA GLY A 185 24.82 8.57 -27.55
C GLY A 185 24.91 9.79 -26.64
N ARG A 186 25.15 11.01 -27.18
CA ARG A 186 25.05 12.26 -26.42
C ARG A 186 23.58 12.67 -26.35
N THR A 187 23.07 12.92 -25.13
CA THR A 187 21.67 13.30 -24.91
C THR A 187 21.55 14.35 -23.83
N LEU A 188 20.53 15.18 -23.94
CA LEU A 188 20.04 16.06 -22.88
C LEU A 188 18.58 15.73 -22.62
N SER A 189 18.20 15.59 -21.36
CA SER A 189 16.81 15.46 -20.96
C SER A 189 16.48 16.38 -19.81
N THR A 190 15.29 16.98 -19.88
CA THR A 190 14.74 17.83 -18.82
C THR A 190 13.38 17.28 -18.44
N ASN A 191 13.20 16.94 -17.19
CA ASN A 191 11.91 16.52 -16.64
C ASN A 191 11.44 17.59 -15.65
N LEU A 192 10.30 18.22 -15.93
CA LEU A 192 9.64 19.16 -15.03
C LEU A 192 8.45 18.47 -14.39
N THR A 193 8.23 18.69 -13.11
CA THR A 193 7.13 18.11 -12.35
C THR A 193 6.37 19.17 -11.59
N LEU A 194 5.06 19.02 -11.55
CA LEU A 194 4.12 19.82 -10.76
C LEU A 194 3.21 18.87 -10.01
N GLY A 195 3.12 19.05 -8.70
CA GLY A 195 2.14 18.36 -7.84
C GLY A 195 1.30 19.37 -7.09
N ILE A 196 -0.01 19.18 -7.07
CA ILE A 196 -0.94 19.95 -6.25
C ILE A 196 -1.82 18.90 -5.52
N SER A 197 -1.92 19.04 -4.21
CA SER A 197 -2.81 18.22 -3.38
C SER A 197 -3.53 19.14 -2.41
N GLU A 198 -4.85 19.17 -2.49
CA GLU A 198 -5.70 19.96 -1.61
C GLU A 198 -6.72 19.02 -0.96
N THR A 199 -6.90 19.17 0.34
CA THR A 199 -7.82 18.36 1.12
C THR A 199 -8.52 19.26 2.12
N ASP A 200 -9.85 19.29 2.05
CA ASP A 200 -10.72 19.99 2.99
C ASP A 200 -11.60 18.99 3.73
N GLY A 201 -11.61 19.08 5.03
CA GLY A 201 -12.35 18.18 5.91
C GLY A 201 -13.13 18.91 6.98
N LYS A 202 -14.29 18.33 7.35
CA LYS A 202 -15.13 18.75 8.48
C LYS A 202 -15.50 17.53 9.28
N GLY A 203 -15.29 17.59 10.60
CA GLY A 203 -15.58 16.46 11.47
C GLY A 203 -16.28 16.89 12.76
N ASN A 204 -17.01 15.95 13.36
CA ASN A 204 -17.55 16.10 14.70
C ASN A 204 -17.10 14.91 15.56
N LEU A 205 -16.78 15.18 16.80
CA LEU A 205 -16.50 14.20 17.83
C LEU A 205 -17.41 14.44 19.01
N ASN A 206 -18.26 13.47 19.34
CA ASN A 206 -18.98 13.42 20.60
C ASN A 206 -18.48 12.19 21.36
N SER A 207 -18.06 12.36 22.61
CA SER A 207 -17.52 11.24 23.39
C SER A 207 -17.83 11.41 24.87
N THR A 208 -18.12 10.28 25.52
CA THR A 208 -18.24 10.15 26.97
C THR A 208 -17.17 9.19 27.46
N ASN A 209 -16.21 9.70 28.22
CA ASN A 209 -15.08 8.92 28.75
C ASN A 209 -15.25 8.78 30.25
N GLN A 210 -15.31 7.56 30.75
CA GLN A 210 -15.46 7.22 32.17
C GLN A 210 -14.15 6.60 32.67
N PHE A 211 -13.60 7.17 33.73
CA PHE A 211 -12.39 6.67 34.41
C PHE A 211 -12.76 6.11 35.76
N TYR A 212 -12.22 4.92 36.11
CA TYR A 212 -12.61 4.16 37.30
C TYR A 212 -11.46 4.06 38.29
N GLY A 213 -10.30 4.31 38.14
CA GLY A 213 -9.16 4.14 39.05
C GLY A 213 -9.21 5.00 40.31
N ASN A 214 -8.06 5.48 40.76
CA ASN A 214 -7.91 6.27 41.99
C ASN A 214 -8.59 7.66 41.97
N ASN A 215 -8.99 8.13 40.77
CA ASN A 215 -9.70 9.41 40.59
C ASN A 215 -10.87 9.22 39.61
N PRO A 216 -11.99 8.63 40.06
CA PRO A 216 -13.14 8.38 39.23
C PRO A 216 -13.73 9.71 38.70
N ARG A 217 -13.97 9.77 37.38
CA ARG A 217 -14.55 10.95 36.75
C ARG A 217 -15.18 10.56 35.40
N VAL A 218 -16.07 11.43 34.96
CA VAL A 218 -16.68 11.37 33.62
C VAL A 218 -16.28 12.64 32.88
N GLU A 219 -15.78 12.47 31.66
CA GLU A 219 -15.44 13.55 30.75
C GLU A 219 -16.31 13.46 29.50
N GLU A 220 -17.09 14.51 29.26
CA GLU A 220 -17.92 14.66 28.06
C GLU A 220 -17.24 15.63 27.11
N LEU A 221 -17.06 15.22 25.87
CA LEU A 221 -16.51 16.03 24.80
C LEU A 221 -17.54 16.16 23.69
N SER A 222 -17.78 17.39 23.24
CA SER A 222 -18.49 17.68 22.02
C SER A 222 -17.68 18.68 21.23
N GLN A 223 -17.14 18.26 20.10
CA GLN A 223 -16.19 19.02 19.30
C GLN A 223 -16.56 18.99 17.83
N ARG A 224 -16.37 20.12 17.17
CA ARG A 224 -16.40 20.25 15.72
C ARG A 224 -15.01 20.67 15.25
N ASN A 225 -14.52 20.07 14.20
CA ASN A 225 -13.25 20.47 13.61
C ASN A 225 -13.39 20.76 12.11
N THR A 226 -12.56 21.67 11.64
CA THR A 226 -12.31 21.93 10.21
C THR A 226 -10.83 21.74 9.96
N GLN A 227 -10.49 21.14 8.84
CA GLN A 227 -9.11 20.93 8.47
C GLN A 227 -8.93 21.20 6.97
N THR A 228 -7.98 22.06 6.64
CA THR A 228 -7.54 22.30 5.27
C THR A 228 -6.05 21.96 5.16
N ASN A 229 -5.70 21.09 4.22
CA ASN A 229 -4.33 20.75 3.90
C ASN A 229 -4.08 21.09 2.43
N SER A 230 -3.11 21.94 2.15
CA SER A 230 -2.66 22.26 0.79
C SER A 230 -1.18 21.94 0.65
N THR A 231 -0.84 21.17 -0.38
CA THR A 231 0.54 20.84 -0.74
C THR A 231 0.77 21.21 -2.19
N GLN A 232 1.77 22.04 -2.45
CA GLN A 232 2.23 22.38 -3.80
C GLN A 232 3.69 21.96 -3.96
N SER A 233 3.98 21.17 -4.98
CA SER A 233 5.34 20.71 -5.26
C SER A 233 5.75 21.06 -6.67
N TYR A 234 6.91 21.69 -6.81
CA TYR A 234 7.53 22.01 -8.07
C TYR A 234 8.90 21.35 -8.14
N GLY A 235 9.20 20.72 -9.25
CA GLY A 235 10.48 20.06 -9.41
C GLY A 235 10.99 20.08 -10.84
N GLY A 236 12.31 19.95 -10.97
CA GLY A 236 12.96 19.78 -12.24
C GLY A 236 14.21 18.92 -12.12
N THR A 237 14.43 18.07 -13.12
CA THR A 237 15.65 17.28 -13.25
C THR A 237 16.23 17.49 -14.64
N LEU A 238 17.45 17.98 -14.71
CA LEU A 238 18.25 18.10 -15.93
C LEU A 238 19.28 16.98 -15.93
N THR A 239 19.39 16.25 -17.04
CA THR A 239 20.36 15.17 -17.19
C THR A 239 21.07 15.32 -18.53
N TYR A 240 22.40 15.40 -18.49
CA TYR A 240 23.27 15.40 -19.65
C TYR A 240 24.11 14.13 -19.68
N THR A 241 24.11 13.45 -20.82
CA THR A 241 24.89 12.22 -21.01
C THR A 241 25.94 12.43 -22.10
N GLU A 242 27.21 12.21 -21.75
CA GLU A 242 28.35 12.25 -22.67
C GLU A 242 28.87 10.84 -22.95
N PRO A 243 28.93 10.40 -24.23
CA PRO A 243 29.57 9.15 -24.61
C PRO A 243 31.09 9.30 -24.61
N LEU A 244 31.78 8.44 -23.83
CA LEU A 244 33.23 8.38 -23.70
C LEU A 244 33.90 7.39 -24.68
N GLY A 245 33.11 6.77 -25.57
CA GLY A 245 33.57 5.70 -26.43
C GLY A 245 33.49 4.33 -25.76
N GLY A 246 33.61 3.26 -26.55
CA GLY A 246 33.57 1.89 -26.04
C GLY A 246 32.32 1.54 -25.22
N ARG A 247 31.17 2.16 -25.53
CA ARG A 247 29.89 2.02 -24.79
C ARG A 247 29.99 2.42 -23.30
N LYS A 248 30.86 3.36 -22.99
CA LYS A 248 30.99 4.04 -21.70
C LYS A 248 30.35 5.41 -21.78
N TYR A 249 29.73 5.86 -20.70
CA TYR A 249 29.00 7.11 -20.62
C TYR A 249 29.28 7.78 -19.28
N LEU A 250 29.45 9.09 -19.30
CA LEU A 250 29.42 9.95 -18.13
C LEU A 250 28.10 10.71 -18.14
N GLU A 251 27.43 10.72 -17.02
CA GLU A 251 26.12 11.37 -16.88
C GLU A 251 26.20 12.37 -15.74
N ALA A 252 25.94 13.64 -16.02
CA ALA A 252 25.75 14.68 -15.02
C ALA A 252 24.27 14.99 -14.89
N ASN A 253 23.78 15.07 -13.67
CA ASN A 253 22.41 15.41 -13.38
C ASN A 253 22.31 16.48 -12.30
N TYR A 254 21.24 17.28 -12.38
CA TYR A 254 20.87 18.24 -11.36
C TYR A 254 19.37 18.13 -11.12
N SER A 255 18.98 17.87 -9.87
CA SER A 255 17.58 17.83 -9.46
C SER A 255 17.31 18.94 -8.45
N TYR A 256 16.25 19.68 -8.68
CA TYR A 256 15.71 20.66 -7.76
C TYR A 256 14.25 20.35 -7.49
N ARG A 257 13.84 20.49 -6.24
CA ARG A 257 12.42 20.33 -5.85
C ARG A 257 12.11 21.21 -4.64
N THR A 258 10.91 21.76 -4.65
CA THR A 258 10.33 22.44 -3.48
C THR A 258 8.95 21.86 -3.21
N ASN A 259 8.64 21.64 -1.94
CA ASN A 259 7.33 21.21 -1.45
C ASN A 259 6.86 22.27 -0.45
N GLN A 260 5.83 22.99 -0.80
CA GLN A 260 5.17 23.98 0.05
C GLN A 260 3.92 23.33 0.62
N ASN A 261 3.79 23.36 1.94
CA ASN A 261 2.67 22.78 2.64
C ASN A 261 2.05 23.79 3.57
N GLN A 262 0.74 23.85 3.56
CA GLN A 262 -0.07 24.62 4.49
C GLN A 262 -1.08 23.70 5.14
N VAL A 263 -1.13 23.72 6.45
CA VAL A 263 -2.10 22.98 7.25
C VAL A 263 -2.81 23.94 8.17
N GLU A 264 -4.11 23.96 8.10
CA GLU A 264 -4.97 24.67 9.01
C GLU A 264 -5.96 23.69 9.63
N ARG A 265 -5.93 23.53 10.94
CA ARG A 265 -6.90 22.74 11.69
C ARG A 265 -7.43 23.60 12.81
N ILE A 266 -8.74 23.82 12.82
CA ILE A 266 -9.46 24.56 13.86
C ILE A 266 -10.42 23.61 14.56
N VAL A 267 -10.31 23.52 15.87
CA VAL A 267 -11.20 22.74 16.73
C VAL A 267 -12.05 23.67 17.58
N TYR A 268 -13.33 23.42 17.58
CA TYR A 268 -14.31 24.14 18.38
C TYR A 268 -14.86 23.20 19.45
N ASN A 269 -14.86 23.63 20.70
CA ASN A 269 -15.58 23.00 21.79
C ASN A 269 -17.03 23.50 21.78
N GLU A 270 -17.98 22.59 21.68
CA GLU A 270 -19.41 22.87 21.64
C GLU A 270 -20.00 22.58 23.03
N LYS A 271 -20.39 23.60 23.78
CA LYS A 271 -20.93 23.45 25.14
C LYS A 271 -22.09 24.42 25.39
N GLY A 272 -23.26 23.89 25.77
CA GLY A 272 -24.41 24.71 26.12
C GLY A 272 -24.92 25.62 24.99
N GLY A 273 -24.72 25.22 23.72
CA GLY A 273 -25.09 26.04 22.55
C GLY A 273 -24.02 27.09 22.17
N ALA A 274 -22.93 27.21 22.91
CA ALA A 274 -21.78 28.06 22.58
C ALA A 274 -20.67 27.26 21.89
N SER A 275 -20.07 27.84 20.86
CA SER A 275 -18.94 27.29 20.11
C SER A 275 -17.70 28.14 20.39
N THR A 276 -16.68 27.54 21.01
CA THR A 276 -15.43 28.23 21.37
C THR A 276 -14.24 27.51 20.76
N ILE A 277 -13.30 28.27 20.20
CA ILE A 277 -12.08 27.68 19.64
C ILE A 277 -11.23 27.10 20.78
N ASP A 278 -10.77 25.86 20.58
CA ASP A 278 -9.76 25.22 21.43
C ASP A 278 -8.37 25.55 20.91
N PRO A 279 -7.58 26.39 21.62
CA PRO A 279 -6.25 26.80 21.14
C PRO A 279 -5.21 25.68 21.21
N PHE A 280 -5.42 24.65 22.03
CA PHE A 280 -4.46 23.53 22.18
C PHE A 280 -4.65 22.47 21.10
N LEU A 281 -5.89 22.29 20.60
CA LEU A 281 -6.23 21.35 19.56
C LEU A 281 -6.21 21.98 18.16
N SER A 282 -6.24 23.32 18.10
CA SER A 282 -6.17 24.09 16.84
C SER A 282 -4.71 24.35 16.48
N ASN A 283 -4.41 24.28 15.19
CA ASN A 283 -3.05 24.53 14.71
C ASN A 283 -3.05 25.03 13.26
N ILE A 284 -2.25 26.08 13.02
CA ILE A 284 -1.94 26.60 11.70
C ILE A 284 -0.44 26.50 11.50
N TYR A 285 -0.05 25.80 10.46
CA TYR A 285 1.35 25.50 10.17
C TYR A 285 1.64 25.60 8.68
N ASN A 286 2.69 26.33 8.32
CA ASN A 286 3.22 26.41 6.96
C ASN A 286 4.62 25.82 6.95
N SER A 287 4.94 25.02 5.93
CA SER A 287 6.32 24.56 5.73
C SER A 287 6.74 24.59 4.27
N ASN A 288 8.02 24.79 4.07
CA ASN A 288 8.65 24.68 2.76
C ASN A 288 9.88 23.77 2.89
N TYR A 289 9.85 22.68 2.13
CA TYR A 289 10.93 21.73 2.03
C TYR A 289 11.58 21.86 0.65
N ILE A 290 12.84 22.28 0.62
CA ILE A 290 13.58 22.55 -0.62
C ILE A 290 14.78 21.63 -0.65
N TYR A 291 15.01 20.95 -1.77
CA TYR A 291 16.28 20.29 -1.98
C TYR A 291 16.86 20.57 -3.36
N SER A 292 18.19 20.62 -3.42
CA SER A 292 18.98 20.62 -4.63
C SER A 292 19.96 19.45 -4.60
N ARG A 293 20.08 18.74 -5.72
CA ARG A 293 20.92 17.53 -5.80
C ARG A 293 21.65 17.46 -7.13
N PRO A 294 22.87 18.03 -7.24
CA PRO A 294 23.82 17.68 -8.28
C PRO A 294 24.28 16.24 -8.12
N GLY A 295 24.55 15.56 -9.24
CA GLY A 295 25.03 14.19 -9.24
C GLY A 295 25.79 13.85 -10.50
N VAL A 296 26.68 12.86 -10.37
CA VAL A 296 27.47 12.30 -11.47
C VAL A 296 27.39 10.79 -11.44
N ASN A 297 27.14 10.18 -12.60
CA ASN A 297 27.10 8.75 -12.78
C ASN A 297 28.03 8.32 -13.91
N PHE A 298 28.80 7.26 -13.69
CA PHE A 298 29.50 6.54 -14.73
C PHE A 298 28.74 5.27 -15.08
N ARG A 299 28.56 5.03 -16.38
CA ARG A 299 27.85 3.86 -16.88
C ARG A 299 28.63 3.19 -17.99
N MET A 300 28.64 1.85 -17.96
CA MET A 300 29.22 1.02 -19.01
C MET A 300 28.23 -0.06 -19.44
N ASN A 301 27.94 -0.11 -20.75
CA ASN A 301 27.03 -1.09 -21.34
C ASN A 301 27.86 -2.07 -22.19
N ARG A 302 27.79 -3.36 -21.85
CA ARG A 302 28.40 -4.46 -22.59
C ARG A 302 27.32 -5.43 -23.06
N GLN A 303 27.68 -6.38 -23.92
CA GLN A 303 26.73 -7.36 -24.43
C GLN A 303 26.09 -8.21 -23.33
N LYS A 304 26.89 -8.61 -22.33
CA LYS A 304 26.46 -9.48 -21.26
C LYS A 304 26.23 -8.75 -19.91
N TYR A 305 26.68 -7.52 -19.77
CA TYR A 305 26.50 -6.78 -18.53
C TYR A 305 26.39 -5.29 -18.74
N ASN A 306 25.62 -4.68 -17.83
CA ASN A 306 25.50 -3.24 -17.69
C ASN A 306 25.86 -2.89 -16.25
N PHE A 307 26.72 -1.89 -16.11
CA PHE A 307 27.20 -1.43 -14.82
C PHE A 307 27.05 0.09 -14.75
N ALA A 308 26.58 0.59 -13.61
CA ALA A 308 26.52 2.03 -13.33
C ALA A 308 26.86 2.28 -11.87
N VAL A 309 27.69 3.29 -11.63
CA VAL A 309 27.97 3.83 -10.29
C VAL A 309 27.91 5.32 -10.33
N GLY A 310 27.44 5.92 -9.26
CA GLY A 310 27.35 7.37 -9.17
C GLY A 310 27.21 7.84 -7.73
N VAL A 311 27.23 9.16 -7.59
CA VAL A 311 26.99 9.84 -6.34
C VAL A 311 26.24 11.16 -6.61
N GLY A 312 25.23 11.43 -5.77
CA GLY A 312 24.58 12.72 -5.68
C GLY A 312 24.97 13.39 -4.36
N TYR A 313 25.11 14.69 -4.37
CA TYR A 313 25.19 15.51 -3.16
C TYR A 313 23.87 16.23 -2.97
N GLN A 314 23.14 15.97 -1.89
CA GLN A 314 21.86 16.59 -1.63
C GLN A 314 21.99 17.61 -0.49
N ASN A 315 21.67 18.86 -0.81
CA ASN A 315 21.43 19.91 0.17
C ASN A 315 19.93 20.09 0.33
N THR A 316 19.46 20.02 1.55
CA THR A 316 18.04 20.08 1.92
C THR A 316 17.82 21.20 2.93
N GLN A 317 16.80 22.02 2.74
CA GLN A 317 16.37 23.06 3.65
C GLN A 317 14.91 22.83 4.05
N LEU A 318 14.65 22.75 5.34
CA LEU A 318 13.32 22.75 5.92
C LEU A 318 13.06 24.08 6.62
N LYS A 319 12.08 24.83 6.14
CA LYS A 319 11.58 26.07 6.75
C LYS A 319 10.15 25.83 7.19
N GLY A 320 9.80 26.19 8.41
CA GLY A 320 8.46 26.04 8.95
C GLY A 320 8.07 27.26 9.79
N ASP A 321 6.83 27.70 9.62
CA ASP A 321 6.20 28.73 10.42
C ASP A 321 5.05 28.11 11.21
N LEU A 322 5.24 27.95 12.51
CA LEU A 322 4.25 27.46 13.47
C LEU A 322 3.42 28.66 13.95
N ILE A 323 2.40 29.03 13.18
CA ILE A 323 1.66 30.30 13.37
C ILE A 323 0.97 30.32 14.72
N THR A 324 0.27 29.24 15.08
CA THR A 324 -0.43 29.15 16.38
C THR A 324 0.51 29.24 17.58
N GLN A 325 1.75 28.76 17.46
CA GLN A 325 2.74 28.75 18.53
C GLN A 325 3.72 29.93 18.45
N ASN A 326 3.59 30.78 17.43
CA ASN A 326 4.52 31.88 17.14
C ASN A 326 5.99 31.43 17.10
N ALA A 327 6.26 30.28 16.49
CA ALA A 327 7.60 29.68 16.42
C ALA A 327 8.01 29.40 14.96
N LYS A 328 9.32 29.35 14.71
CA LYS A 328 9.89 29.07 13.39
C LYS A 328 10.85 27.91 13.44
N ILE A 329 10.80 27.09 12.39
CA ILE A 329 11.76 26.01 12.13
C ILE A 329 12.61 26.43 10.96
N ASN A 330 13.94 26.37 11.11
CA ASN A 330 14.86 26.54 10.00
C ASN A 330 16.01 25.55 10.16
N ARG A 331 16.06 24.55 9.28
CA ARG A 331 17.05 23.46 9.35
C ARG A 331 17.63 23.18 7.98
N SER A 332 18.90 22.82 7.93
CA SER A 332 19.60 22.40 6.72
C SER A 332 20.27 21.05 6.95
N PHE A 333 20.23 20.18 5.93
CA PHE A 333 20.83 18.86 5.93
C PHE A 333 21.62 18.66 4.64
N GLU A 334 22.80 18.06 4.77
CA GLU A 334 23.70 17.77 3.66
C GLU A 334 24.05 16.28 3.67
N ASN A 335 23.90 15.63 2.51
CA ASN A 335 24.11 14.19 2.42
C ASN A 335 24.66 13.79 1.06
N PHE A 336 25.61 12.85 1.07
CA PHE A 336 26.03 12.13 -0.12
C PHE A 336 25.13 10.93 -0.35
N LEU A 337 24.69 10.75 -1.58
CA LEU A 337 23.76 9.69 -1.99
C LEU A 337 24.42 8.82 -3.07
N PRO A 338 25.25 7.83 -2.67
CA PRO A 338 25.82 6.88 -3.61
C PRO A 338 24.76 5.94 -4.19
N VAL A 339 24.97 5.57 -5.47
CA VAL A 339 24.15 4.61 -6.21
C VAL A 339 25.04 3.65 -6.98
N ALA A 340 24.63 2.38 -7.07
CA ALA A 340 25.27 1.39 -7.90
C ALA A 340 24.23 0.45 -8.52
N ARG A 341 24.40 0.12 -9.79
CA ARG A 341 23.56 -0.84 -10.51
C ARG A 341 24.42 -1.80 -11.30
N PHE A 342 24.05 -3.05 -11.28
CA PHE A 342 24.70 -4.10 -12.02
C PHE A 342 23.68 -5.07 -12.59
N ASN A 343 23.66 -5.21 -13.91
CA ASN A 343 22.84 -6.20 -14.61
C ASN A 343 23.78 -7.14 -15.34
N TYR A 344 23.54 -8.45 -15.24
CA TYR A 344 24.28 -9.47 -15.93
C TYR A 344 23.35 -10.45 -16.65
N ASP A 345 23.52 -10.56 -17.96
CA ASP A 345 22.78 -11.48 -18.82
C ASP A 345 23.63 -12.71 -19.11
N PHE A 346 23.39 -13.79 -18.34
CA PHE A 346 24.05 -15.08 -18.57
C PHE A 346 23.66 -15.66 -19.94
N SER A 347 22.39 -15.47 -20.31
CA SER A 347 21.79 -15.84 -21.59
C SER A 347 20.52 -14.98 -21.80
N ASN A 348 19.85 -15.14 -22.97
CA ASN A 348 18.58 -14.48 -23.26
C ASN A 348 17.45 -14.83 -22.28
N PHE A 349 17.64 -15.84 -21.45
CA PHE A 349 16.63 -16.34 -20.50
C PHE A 349 17.12 -16.40 -19.06
N LYS A 350 18.33 -15.88 -18.77
CA LYS A 350 18.91 -15.93 -17.44
C LYS A 350 19.60 -14.61 -17.12
N HIS A 351 19.01 -13.87 -16.17
CA HIS A 351 19.39 -12.52 -15.83
C HIS A 351 19.60 -12.37 -14.33
N LEU A 352 20.63 -11.61 -13.94
CA LEU A 352 20.86 -11.14 -12.59
C LEU A 352 20.87 -9.62 -12.61
N ARG A 353 20.11 -9.00 -11.72
CA ARG A 353 20.12 -7.57 -11.48
C ARG A 353 20.38 -7.29 -10.02
N PHE A 354 21.24 -6.33 -9.77
CA PHE A 354 21.57 -5.82 -8.45
C PHE A 354 21.48 -4.30 -8.49
N ASP A 355 20.74 -3.72 -7.56
CA ASP A 355 20.61 -2.27 -7.39
C ASP A 355 20.92 -1.92 -5.94
N TYR A 356 21.76 -0.92 -5.75
CA TYR A 356 22.00 -0.25 -4.49
C TYR A 356 21.77 1.23 -4.67
N GLU A 357 20.92 1.81 -3.84
CA GLU A 357 20.68 3.26 -3.84
C GLU A 357 20.51 3.77 -2.41
N THR A 358 20.87 5.01 -2.20
CA THR A 358 20.62 5.71 -0.94
C THR A 358 19.60 6.82 -1.13
N SER A 359 18.82 7.07 -0.09
CA SER A 359 17.77 8.09 -0.10
C SER A 359 17.57 8.70 1.29
N MET A 360 17.10 9.94 1.30
CA MET A 360 16.62 10.58 2.53
C MET A 360 15.15 10.23 2.75
N GLN A 361 14.79 9.89 3.99
CA GLN A 361 13.41 9.71 4.44
C GLN A 361 12.98 10.93 5.24
N GLU A 362 12.22 11.78 4.59
CA GLU A 362 11.75 13.04 5.18
C GLU A 362 10.59 12.78 6.13
N PRO A 363 10.54 13.46 7.32
CA PRO A 363 9.35 13.42 8.15
C PRO A 363 8.14 13.97 7.40
N SER A 364 6.98 13.34 7.58
CA SER A 364 5.73 13.88 7.04
C SER A 364 5.32 15.15 7.78
N ILE A 365 4.44 15.96 7.16
CA ILE A 365 3.91 17.17 7.79
C ILE A 365 3.20 16.85 9.09
N GLN A 366 2.39 15.79 9.10
CA GLN A 366 1.68 15.34 10.29
C GLN A 366 2.65 14.95 11.41
N GLN A 367 3.79 14.35 11.07
CA GLN A 367 4.83 14.03 12.05
C GLN A 367 5.53 15.26 12.62
N LEU A 368 5.70 16.32 11.82
CA LEU A 368 6.34 17.57 12.25
C LEU A 368 5.38 18.51 12.98
N GLN A 369 4.08 18.40 12.72
CA GLN A 369 3.06 19.30 13.23
C GLN A 369 2.85 19.07 14.74
N PRO A 370 3.16 20.04 15.61
CA PRO A 370 3.05 19.87 17.07
C PRO A 370 1.61 19.97 17.58
N ALA A 371 0.62 19.68 16.73
CA ALA A 371 -0.78 19.67 17.08
C ALA A 371 -1.17 18.39 17.80
N VAL A 372 -2.03 18.52 18.78
CA VAL A 372 -2.66 17.41 19.48
C VAL A 372 -3.86 16.92 18.65
N ILE A 373 -3.83 15.64 18.27
CA ILE A 373 -4.94 14.96 17.60
C ILE A 373 -5.65 14.09 18.63
N ASN A 374 -6.88 14.43 18.97
CA ASN A 374 -7.70 13.79 19.98
C ASN A 374 -9.00 13.17 19.42
N THR A 375 -9.00 12.74 18.18
CA THR A 375 -10.15 12.02 17.57
C THR A 375 -10.50 10.74 18.34
N ASP A 376 -9.54 10.23 19.09
CA ASP A 376 -9.70 9.25 20.15
C ASP A 376 -9.11 9.83 21.44
N PRO A 377 -9.92 10.27 22.40
CA PRO A 377 -9.44 10.90 23.62
C PRO A 377 -8.60 10.00 24.54
N LEU A 378 -8.72 8.68 24.38
CA LEU A 378 -7.90 7.70 25.11
C LEU A 378 -6.61 7.31 24.35
N ASN A 379 -6.48 7.71 23.08
CA ASN A 379 -5.32 7.46 22.24
C ASN A 379 -4.91 8.72 21.46
N ILE A 380 -4.22 9.61 22.14
CA ILE A 380 -3.82 10.93 21.64
C ILE A 380 -2.57 10.80 20.76
N SER A 381 -2.50 11.58 19.69
CA SER A 381 -1.29 11.71 18.86
C SER A 381 -0.79 13.14 18.87
N VAL A 382 0.53 13.31 18.95
CA VAL A 382 1.20 14.63 18.92
C VAL A 382 2.38 14.55 17.97
N GLY A 383 2.52 15.51 17.07
CA GLY A 383 3.68 15.57 16.20
C GLY A 383 4.95 16.09 16.90
N ASN A 384 6.07 16.03 16.20
CA ASN A 384 7.39 16.43 16.74
C ASN A 384 8.13 17.29 15.73
N PRO A 385 8.22 18.62 15.93
CA PRO A 385 8.94 19.50 15.02
C PRO A 385 10.46 19.27 15.02
N ASP A 386 10.99 18.51 16.01
CA ASP A 386 12.41 18.23 16.16
C ASP A 386 12.91 17.05 15.33
N LEU A 387 12.03 16.40 14.58
CA LEU A 387 12.41 15.29 13.73
C LEU A 387 13.45 15.68 12.68
N ARG A 388 14.36 14.75 12.42
CA ARG A 388 15.37 14.82 11.38
C ARG A 388 15.10 13.75 10.33
N PRO A 389 15.45 14.00 9.06
CA PRO A 389 15.35 12.95 8.04
C PRO A 389 16.17 11.73 8.37
N GLY A 390 15.60 10.56 8.10
CA GLY A 390 16.36 9.30 8.14
C GLY A 390 17.17 9.13 6.86
N TYR A 391 18.29 8.40 6.94
CA TYR A 391 19.11 8.04 5.78
C TYR A 391 18.97 6.54 5.49
N ALA A 392 18.42 6.21 4.34
CA ALA A 392 18.12 4.83 3.95
C ALA A 392 19.11 4.30 2.92
N HIS A 393 19.65 3.11 3.17
CA HIS A 393 20.37 2.27 2.24
C HIS A 393 19.42 1.22 1.69
N ASN A 394 19.10 1.30 0.40
CA ASN A 394 18.21 0.37 -0.27
C ASN A 394 19.02 -0.55 -1.17
N LEU A 395 18.88 -1.83 -0.94
CA LEU A 395 19.58 -2.88 -1.69
C LEU A 395 18.53 -3.83 -2.27
N SER A 396 18.59 -4.10 -3.56
CA SER A 396 17.74 -5.10 -4.20
C SER A 396 18.53 -6.01 -5.12
N ALA A 397 18.17 -7.28 -5.12
CA ALA A 397 18.72 -8.30 -5.99
C ALA A 397 17.59 -9.08 -6.65
N ASN A 398 17.66 -9.23 -7.96
CA ASN A 398 16.70 -9.97 -8.76
C ASN A 398 17.41 -10.97 -9.64
N PHE A 399 17.05 -12.24 -9.55
CA PHE A 399 17.54 -13.28 -10.42
C PHE A 399 16.39 -13.98 -11.10
N THR A 400 16.40 -14.03 -12.42
CA THR A 400 15.38 -14.69 -13.22
C THR A 400 16.01 -15.69 -14.16
N THR A 401 15.38 -16.86 -14.29
CA THR A 401 15.75 -17.83 -15.32
C THR A 401 14.53 -18.57 -15.85
N PHE A 402 14.51 -18.79 -17.12
CA PHE A 402 13.51 -19.58 -17.82
C PHE A 402 14.18 -20.58 -18.76
N ASN A 403 13.78 -21.83 -18.68
CA ASN A 403 14.22 -22.86 -19.62
C ASN A 403 13.13 -23.12 -20.65
N PRO A 404 13.26 -22.64 -21.90
CA PRO A 404 12.18 -22.73 -22.90
C PRO A 404 11.91 -24.17 -23.36
N SER A 405 12.88 -25.09 -23.33
CA SER A 405 12.69 -26.49 -23.72
C SER A 405 11.98 -27.32 -22.64
N LYS A 406 12.20 -26.99 -21.38
CA LYS A 406 11.58 -27.68 -20.23
C LYS A 406 10.42 -26.91 -19.63
N PHE A 407 10.20 -25.63 -20.01
CA PHE A 407 9.23 -24.71 -19.42
C PHE A 407 9.35 -24.53 -17.90
N ILE A 408 10.58 -24.68 -17.37
CA ILE A 408 10.91 -24.44 -15.98
C ILE A 408 11.27 -22.97 -15.84
N ASN A 409 10.65 -22.28 -14.88
CA ASN A 409 11.00 -20.93 -14.50
C ASN A 409 11.46 -20.88 -13.05
N PHE A 410 12.47 -20.06 -12.77
CA PHE A 410 12.86 -19.71 -11.43
C PHE A 410 13.03 -18.20 -11.34
N PHE A 411 12.50 -17.62 -10.28
CA PHE A 411 12.58 -16.22 -9.94
C PHE A 411 12.99 -16.09 -8.47
N ALA A 412 13.95 -15.23 -8.18
CA ALA A 412 14.36 -14.87 -6.84
C ALA A 412 14.48 -13.36 -6.74
N PHE A 413 13.83 -12.78 -5.74
CA PHE A 413 13.88 -11.36 -5.45
C PHE A 413 14.17 -11.15 -3.98
N MET A 414 15.13 -10.30 -3.67
CA MET A 414 15.49 -9.91 -2.32
C MET A 414 15.62 -8.39 -2.24
N THR A 415 15.15 -7.83 -1.14
CA THR A 415 15.36 -6.43 -0.78
C THR A 415 15.88 -6.33 0.64
N ALA A 416 16.79 -5.39 0.88
CA ALA A 416 17.22 -5.00 2.22
C ALA A 416 17.20 -3.47 2.30
N VAL A 417 16.54 -2.95 3.33
CA VAL A 417 16.50 -1.53 3.63
C VAL A 417 17.03 -1.33 5.04
N TYR A 418 18.15 -0.62 5.13
CA TYR A 418 18.73 -0.21 6.40
C TYR A 418 18.64 1.30 6.51
N THR A 419 17.93 1.79 7.52
CA THR A 419 17.71 3.21 7.75
C THR A 419 18.39 3.64 9.04
N THR A 420 19.33 4.57 8.95
CA THR A 420 19.90 5.24 10.12
C THR A 420 19.08 6.47 10.45
N ASN A 421 19.04 6.87 11.74
CA ASN A 421 18.20 7.97 12.21
C ASN A 421 16.71 7.78 11.81
N ALA A 422 16.22 6.54 11.88
CA ALA A 422 14.88 6.18 11.48
C ALA A 422 13.83 6.88 12.33
N ILE A 423 12.67 7.17 11.76
CA ILE A 423 11.55 7.74 12.51
C ILE A 423 10.69 6.58 13.00
N ALA A 424 10.48 6.53 14.32
CA ALA A 424 9.64 5.56 15.00
C ALA A 424 8.64 6.28 15.93
N ASN A 425 7.64 5.55 16.42
CA ASN A 425 6.67 6.09 17.37
C ASN A 425 7.13 5.83 18.81
N SER A 426 7.26 6.90 19.60
CA SER A 426 7.29 6.82 21.06
C SER A 426 5.86 6.78 21.57
N GLN A 427 5.57 5.86 22.48
CA GLN A 427 4.27 5.75 23.15
C GLN A 427 4.49 5.97 24.65
N SER A 428 3.69 6.86 25.22
CA SER A 428 3.60 7.05 26.68
C SER A 428 2.20 6.63 27.12
N VAL A 429 2.13 5.85 28.19
CA VAL A 429 0.87 5.41 28.78
C VAL A 429 0.82 5.95 30.22
N ASP A 430 -0.19 6.74 30.51
CA ASP A 430 -0.43 7.23 31.86
C ASP A 430 -0.83 6.06 32.78
N PRO A 431 -0.09 5.74 33.83
CA PRO A 431 -0.33 4.59 34.69
C PRO A 431 -1.63 4.70 35.51
N THR A 432 -2.22 5.89 35.62
CA THR A 432 -3.41 6.14 36.44
C THR A 432 -4.72 6.02 35.69
N ASN A 433 -4.73 6.40 34.41
CA ASN A 433 -5.95 6.45 33.57
C ASN A 433 -5.84 5.65 32.28
N PHE A 434 -4.65 5.11 31.97
CA PHE A 434 -4.32 4.35 30.77
C PHE A 434 -4.55 5.11 29.47
N VAL A 435 -4.58 6.44 29.49
CA VAL A 435 -4.56 7.25 28.29
C VAL A 435 -3.19 7.12 27.63
N ARG A 436 -3.20 6.84 26.34
CA ARG A 436 -2.00 6.65 25.53
C ARG A 436 -1.71 7.89 24.69
N THR A 437 -0.48 8.38 24.76
CA THR A 437 0.03 9.44 23.89
C THR A 437 1.09 8.86 22.96
N SER A 438 0.96 9.10 21.66
CA SER A 438 1.92 8.68 20.63
C SER A 438 2.61 9.89 20.03
N LYS A 439 3.95 9.85 19.93
CA LYS A 439 4.78 10.93 19.37
C LYS A 439 5.87 10.33 18.46
N PRO A 440 6.05 10.81 17.23
CA PRO A 440 7.15 10.36 16.38
C PRO A 440 8.49 10.88 16.93
N VAL A 441 9.51 10.02 16.92
CA VAL A 441 10.88 10.31 17.39
C VAL A 441 11.89 9.70 16.45
N ASN A 442 13.11 10.27 16.41
CA ASN A 442 14.21 9.61 15.72
C ASN A 442 14.83 8.53 16.60
N VAL A 443 15.03 7.35 16.02
CA VAL A 443 15.72 6.22 16.64
C VAL A 443 16.98 5.88 15.86
N ARG A 444 17.89 5.14 16.46
CA ARG A 444 19.21 4.87 15.88
C ARG A 444 19.12 4.23 14.49
N ASP A 445 18.40 3.14 14.37
CA ASP A 445 18.32 2.37 13.12
C ASP A 445 17.03 1.55 12.99
N ASN A 446 16.76 1.13 11.73
CA ASN A 446 15.75 0.16 11.37
C ASN A 446 16.28 -0.69 10.22
N LEU A 447 16.11 -2.00 10.29
CA LEU A 447 16.49 -2.93 9.22
C LEU A 447 15.28 -3.74 8.79
N ARG A 448 15.02 -3.78 7.49
CA ARG A 448 14.02 -4.64 6.87
C ARG A 448 14.64 -5.44 5.73
N ILE A 449 14.48 -6.76 5.76
CA ILE A 449 14.93 -7.67 4.70
C ILE A 449 13.72 -8.49 4.26
N ASN A 450 13.45 -8.54 2.95
CA ASN A 450 12.40 -9.37 2.36
C ASN A 450 12.98 -10.23 1.26
N GLY A 451 12.51 -11.47 1.18
CA GLY A 451 12.85 -12.38 0.10
C GLY A 451 11.61 -13.10 -0.43
N ASN A 452 11.54 -13.22 -1.73
CA ASN A 452 10.49 -13.92 -2.46
C ASN A 452 11.13 -14.76 -3.56
N PHE A 453 10.83 -16.05 -3.56
CA PHE A 453 11.30 -17.01 -4.54
C PHE A 453 10.10 -17.66 -5.23
N ASN A 454 10.27 -18.08 -6.45
CA ASN A 454 9.25 -18.84 -7.17
C ASN A 454 9.92 -19.82 -8.13
N LEU A 455 9.58 -21.09 -7.99
CA LEU A 455 9.98 -22.17 -8.90
C LEU A 455 8.74 -22.77 -9.54
N GLY A 456 8.64 -22.72 -10.86
CA GLY A 456 7.56 -23.34 -11.62
C GLY A 456 8.08 -24.49 -12.47
N VAL A 457 7.55 -25.70 -12.26
CA VAL A 457 7.97 -26.93 -12.93
C VAL A 457 6.74 -27.59 -13.58
N PRO A 458 6.70 -27.78 -14.89
CA PRO A 458 5.67 -28.59 -15.55
C PRO A 458 5.93 -30.07 -15.34
N ILE A 459 4.90 -30.83 -15.07
CA ILE A 459 4.89 -32.30 -14.97
C ILE A 459 4.16 -32.83 -16.21
N LYS A 460 4.90 -32.98 -17.31
CA LYS A 460 4.32 -33.25 -18.64
C LYS A 460 3.46 -34.51 -18.68
N ASN A 461 3.90 -35.59 -18.04
CA ASN A 461 3.19 -36.87 -18.02
C ASN A 461 1.83 -36.80 -17.31
N LEU A 462 1.63 -35.80 -16.45
CA LEU A 462 0.38 -35.58 -15.73
C LEU A 462 -0.41 -34.37 -16.24
N ASN A 463 -0.01 -33.75 -17.37
CA ASN A 463 -0.61 -32.50 -17.87
C ASN A 463 -0.78 -31.45 -16.76
N SER A 464 0.23 -31.31 -15.92
CA SER A 464 0.13 -30.48 -14.73
C SER A 464 1.36 -29.58 -14.57
N ARG A 465 1.22 -28.63 -13.67
CA ARG A 465 2.29 -27.70 -13.28
C ARG A 465 2.31 -27.56 -11.78
N PHE A 466 3.49 -27.66 -11.19
CA PHE A 466 3.74 -27.34 -9.81
C PHE A 466 4.51 -26.03 -9.69
N ASN A 467 4.05 -25.13 -8.80
CA ASN A 467 4.74 -23.91 -8.47
C ASN A 467 4.98 -23.90 -6.96
N PHE A 468 6.21 -23.55 -6.56
CA PHE A 468 6.61 -23.44 -5.16
C PHE A 468 7.28 -22.08 -4.94
N GLY A 469 6.76 -21.30 -3.99
CA GLY A 469 7.17 -19.91 -3.75
C GLY A 469 7.41 -19.64 -2.28
N PRO A 470 8.61 -19.98 -1.73
CA PRO A 470 8.94 -19.57 -0.35
C PRO A 470 9.16 -18.06 -0.25
N THR A 471 8.79 -17.51 0.89
CA THR A 471 8.94 -16.11 1.25
C THR A 471 9.52 -15.97 2.65
N PHE A 472 10.29 -14.92 2.88
CA PHE A 472 10.70 -14.52 4.21
C PHE A 472 10.74 -13.00 4.36
N SER A 473 10.49 -12.52 5.57
CA SER A 473 10.62 -11.12 5.95
C SER A 473 11.23 -11.04 7.34
N ILE A 474 12.22 -10.16 7.51
CA ILE A 474 12.85 -9.86 8.80
C ILE A 474 12.78 -8.35 8.97
N THR A 475 12.23 -7.90 10.09
CA THR A 475 12.21 -6.49 10.47
C THR A 475 12.79 -6.36 11.87
N ASN A 476 13.87 -5.61 12.00
CA ASN A 476 14.43 -5.21 13.29
C ASN A 476 14.16 -3.73 13.45
N GLY A 477 13.37 -3.36 14.45
CA GLY A 477 12.98 -1.98 14.72
C GLY A 477 13.20 -1.60 16.17
N ILE A 478 13.21 -0.30 16.40
CA ILE A 478 13.26 0.30 17.73
C ILE A 478 12.01 1.15 17.88
N ASN A 479 11.30 0.97 18.98
CA ASN A 479 10.22 1.85 19.42
C ASN A 479 10.50 2.28 20.86
N LEU A 480 9.93 3.39 21.29
CA LEU A 480 10.00 3.82 22.68
C LEU A 480 8.65 3.57 23.35
N LEU A 481 8.70 3.09 24.57
CA LEU A 481 7.52 2.94 25.42
C LEU A 481 7.85 3.47 26.82
N ASN A 482 7.16 4.53 27.24
CA ASN A 482 7.46 5.29 28.44
C ASN A 482 8.97 5.67 28.49
N ASP A 483 9.48 6.21 27.39
CA ASP A 483 10.88 6.65 27.17
C ASP A 483 11.94 5.53 27.22
N LEU A 484 11.54 4.27 27.38
CA LEU A 484 12.44 3.12 27.31
C LEU A 484 12.48 2.55 25.87
N GLU A 485 13.68 2.35 25.35
CA GLU A 485 13.88 1.69 24.06
C GLU A 485 13.43 0.23 24.13
N ASN A 486 12.53 -0.15 23.26
CA ASN A 486 12.15 -1.53 23.01
C ASN A 486 12.60 -1.94 21.60
N ARG A 487 13.55 -2.85 21.53
CA ARG A 487 13.91 -3.48 20.27
C ARG A 487 12.99 -4.64 19.99
N THR A 488 12.52 -4.70 18.76
CA THR A 488 11.70 -5.80 18.29
C THR A 488 12.34 -6.42 17.06
N LYS A 489 12.32 -7.74 17.04
CA LYS A 489 12.69 -8.55 15.89
C LYS A 489 11.49 -9.35 15.44
N GLN A 490 10.93 -8.92 14.31
CA GLN A 490 9.82 -9.63 13.67
C GLN A 490 10.36 -10.47 12.51
N GLN A 491 10.05 -11.75 12.52
CA GLN A 491 10.41 -12.69 11.46
C GLN A 491 9.14 -13.32 10.90
N THR A 492 8.99 -13.32 9.60
CA THR A 492 7.93 -14.04 8.91
C THR A 492 8.56 -14.99 7.92
N VAL A 493 8.27 -16.27 8.05
CA VAL A 493 8.70 -17.30 7.11
C VAL A 493 7.44 -17.99 6.59
N GLY A 494 7.36 -18.12 5.28
CA GLY A 494 6.18 -18.70 4.67
C GLY A 494 6.43 -19.17 3.25
N GLY A 495 5.37 -19.49 2.57
CA GLY A 495 5.42 -19.84 1.16
C GLY A 495 4.12 -20.36 0.63
N THR A 496 4.04 -20.38 -0.70
CA THR A 496 2.90 -20.87 -1.46
C THR A 496 3.30 -22.09 -2.27
N ALA A 497 2.56 -23.17 -2.14
CA ALA A 497 2.61 -24.32 -3.06
C ALA A 497 1.34 -24.33 -3.90
N ARG A 498 1.46 -24.42 -5.21
CA ARG A 498 0.32 -24.47 -6.14
C ARG A 498 0.52 -25.62 -7.12
N TYR A 499 -0.55 -26.40 -7.30
CA TYR A 499 -0.62 -27.48 -8.26
C TYR A 499 -1.79 -27.22 -9.23
N ASN A 500 -1.50 -27.14 -10.51
CA ASN A 500 -2.48 -26.94 -11.56
C ASN A 500 -2.55 -28.21 -12.42
N TYR A 501 -3.74 -28.76 -12.59
CA TYR A 501 -4.01 -29.95 -13.40
C TYR A 501 -5.04 -29.64 -14.47
N THR A 502 -4.80 -30.09 -15.69
CA THR A 502 -5.73 -29.94 -16.83
C THR A 502 -5.94 -31.29 -17.50
N PHE A 503 -7.20 -31.76 -17.51
CA PHE A 503 -7.57 -33.00 -18.16
C PHE A 503 -8.44 -32.72 -19.39
N LYS A 504 -7.95 -33.07 -20.59
CA LYS A 504 -8.65 -33.06 -21.89
C LYS A 504 -9.53 -31.81 -22.11
N GLU A 505 -9.11 -30.65 -21.64
CA GLU A 505 -9.91 -29.43 -21.75
C GLU A 505 -11.32 -29.54 -21.11
N ILE A 506 -11.60 -30.57 -20.35
CA ILE A 506 -12.87 -30.82 -19.65
C ILE A 506 -12.79 -30.41 -18.20
N LEU A 507 -11.69 -30.73 -17.54
CA LEU A 507 -11.50 -30.48 -16.13
C LEU A 507 -10.19 -29.70 -15.87
N ILE A 508 -10.31 -28.58 -15.19
CA ILE A 508 -9.18 -27.82 -14.65
C ILE A 508 -9.29 -27.83 -13.14
N VAL A 509 -8.23 -28.25 -12.46
CA VAL A 509 -8.13 -28.24 -10.98
C VAL A 509 -6.93 -27.42 -10.57
N ASP A 510 -7.16 -26.47 -9.69
CA ASP A 510 -6.15 -25.64 -9.05
C ASP A 510 -6.17 -25.89 -7.54
N LEU A 511 -5.08 -26.44 -7.01
CA LEU A 511 -4.87 -26.63 -5.59
C LEU A 511 -3.77 -25.68 -5.13
N SER A 512 -3.99 -24.94 -4.05
CA SER A 512 -2.94 -24.11 -3.45
C SER A 512 -2.96 -24.16 -1.93
N ALA A 513 -1.76 -24.13 -1.36
CA ALA A 513 -1.54 -24.00 0.07
C ALA A 513 -0.63 -22.79 0.29
N ASN A 514 -1.06 -21.85 1.11
CA ASN A 514 -0.25 -20.73 1.59
C ASN A 514 -0.06 -20.89 3.10
N LEU A 515 1.18 -20.98 3.54
CA LEU A 515 1.56 -21.16 4.94
C LEU A 515 2.45 -19.98 5.33
N SER A 516 2.20 -19.38 6.49
CA SER A 516 3.01 -18.29 7.01
C SER A 516 3.10 -18.40 8.53
N ARG A 517 4.31 -18.41 9.05
CA ARG A 517 4.61 -18.28 10.48
C ARG A 517 5.28 -16.96 10.74
N GLN A 518 4.69 -16.14 11.57
CA GLN A 518 5.25 -14.88 12.04
C GLN A 518 5.64 -15.03 13.51
N GLN A 519 6.86 -14.62 13.83
CA GLN A 519 7.36 -14.56 15.20
C GLN A 519 7.83 -13.15 15.50
N THR A 520 7.48 -12.64 16.69
CA THR A 520 7.91 -11.33 17.18
C THR A 520 8.57 -11.51 18.53
N GLU A 521 9.83 -11.09 18.64
CA GLU A 521 10.65 -11.13 19.84
C GLU A 521 10.83 -9.72 20.39
N TYR A 522 10.77 -9.56 21.73
CA TYR A 522 10.85 -8.30 22.46
C TYR A 522 12.03 -8.31 23.41
N ASP A 523 12.84 -7.24 23.41
CA ASP A 523 14.03 -7.16 24.26
C ASP A 523 13.69 -7.02 25.75
N PHE A 524 12.71 -6.18 26.10
CA PHE A 524 12.43 -5.89 27.49
C PHE A 524 11.51 -6.89 28.19
N ASN A 525 10.78 -7.72 27.46
CA ASN A 525 9.96 -8.76 28.06
C ASN A 525 9.84 -9.99 27.15
N GLN A 526 10.78 -10.91 27.28
CA GLN A 526 10.83 -12.13 26.47
C GLN A 526 9.64 -13.08 26.70
N GLN A 527 8.95 -12.97 27.86
CA GLN A 527 7.73 -13.75 28.12
C GLN A 527 6.56 -13.31 27.23
N GLN A 528 6.66 -12.13 26.61
CA GLN A 528 5.66 -11.60 25.68
C GLN A 528 5.95 -11.92 24.22
N ASN A 529 6.97 -12.73 23.93
CA ASN A 529 7.23 -13.18 22.57
C ASN A 529 5.99 -13.83 21.97
N GLN A 530 5.68 -13.45 20.71
CA GLN A 530 4.47 -13.88 20.03
C GLN A 530 4.80 -14.68 18.78
N ALA A 531 4.00 -15.69 18.51
CA ALA A 531 4.08 -16.46 17.28
C ALA A 531 2.69 -16.80 16.74
N PHE A 532 2.50 -16.56 15.44
CA PHE A 532 1.28 -16.85 14.70
C PHE A 532 1.54 -17.77 13.54
N ILE A 533 0.61 -18.68 13.29
CA ILE A 533 0.60 -19.51 12.10
C ILE A 533 -0.71 -19.25 11.33
N ASN A 534 -0.58 -18.69 10.13
CA ASN A 534 -1.67 -18.50 9.20
C ASN A 534 -1.56 -19.52 8.06
N ARG A 535 -2.66 -20.21 7.78
CA ARG A 535 -2.76 -21.21 6.72
C ARG A 535 -3.95 -20.89 5.83
N THR A 536 -3.76 -20.94 4.54
CA THR A 536 -4.85 -20.85 3.57
C THR A 536 -4.72 -22.01 2.60
N TYR A 537 -5.74 -22.84 2.52
CA TYR A 537 -5.84 -23.89 1.53
C TYR A 537 -6.95 -23.53 0.54
N THR A 538 -6.66 -23.59 -0.74
CA THR A 538 -7.61 -23.29 -1.81
C THR A 538 -7.69 -24.48 -2.75
N ALA A 539 -8.89 -24.94 -3.03
CA ALA A 539 -9.18 -25.93 -4.08
C ALA A 539 -10.22 -25.33 -5.04
N GLU A 540 -9.83 -25.16 -6.29
CA GLU A 540 -10.72 -24.69 -7.36
C GLU A 540 -10.87 -25.79 -8.39
N ALA A 541 -12.08 -26.02 -8.85
CA ALA A 541 -12.38 -26.96 -9.93
C ALA A 541 -13.33 -26.32 -10.96
N ASN A 542 -12.96 -26.44 -12.22
CA ASN A 542 -13.78 -26.02 -13.36
C ASN A 542 -14.03 -27.24 -14.24
N LEU A 543 -15.29 -27.71 -14.29
CA LEU A 543 -15.72 -28.83 -15.07
C LEU A 543 -16.62 -28.35 -16.22
N THR A 544 -16.19 -28.56 -17.46
CA THR A 544 -16.98 -28.30 -18.65
C THR A 544 -17.70 -29.58 -19.08
N PHE A 545 -19.02 -29.55 -19.25
CA PHE A 545 -19.83 -30.66 -19.67
C PHE A 545 -20.91 -30.22 -20.67
N LEU A 546 -21.46 -31.16 -21.39
CA LEU A 546 -22.47 -30.91 -22.44
C LEU A 546 -22.05 -29.76 -23.41
N LYS A 547 -20.76 -29.61 -23.68
CA LYS A 547 -20.11 -28.57 -24.54
C LYS A 547 -20.30 -27.12 -24.11
N ASN A 548 -21.46 -26.75 -23.55
CA ASN A 548 -21.84 -25.36 -23.29
C ASN A 548 -22.11 -25.06 -21.79
N TYR A 549 -21.90 -26.01 -20.91
CA TYR A 549 -22.07 -25.83 -19.48
C TYR A 549 -20.75 -25.95 -18.74
N GLN A 550 -20.54 -25.13 -17.76
CA GLN A 550 -19.36 -25.17 -16.88
C GLN A 550 -19.78 -25.07 -15.40
N LEU A 551 -19.41 -26.07 -14.63
CA LEU A 551 -19.50 -26.04 -13.18
C LEU A 551 -18.19 -25.46 -12.64
N ASN A 552 -18.29 -24.38 -11.85
CA ASN A 552 -17.17 -23.76 -11.16
C ASN A 552 -17.35 -23.94 -9.66
N THR A 553 -16.37 -24.51 -9.00
CA THR A 553 -16.39 -24.69 -7.54
C THR A 553 -15.10 -24.17 -6.96
N SER A 554 -15.16 -23.41 -5.86
CA SER A 554 -13.98 -23.01 -5.10
C SER A 554 -14.21 -23.21 -3.62
N TYR A 555 -13.29 -23.92 -2.98
CA TYR A 555 -13.24 -24.10 -1.55
C TYR A 555 -12.00 -23.44 -0.99
N ASN A 556 -12.18 -22.52 -0.03
CA ASN A 556 -11.10 -21.83 0.65
C ASN A 556 -11.23 -22.12 2.15
N TYR A 557 -10.15 -22.58 2.76
CA TYR A 557 -10.07 -22.83 4.19
C TYR A 557 -8.99 -21.92 4.77
N TYR A 558 -9.41 -20.97 5.60
CA TYR A 558 -8.52 -20.06 6.32
C TYR A 558 -8.39 -20.53 7.76
N SER A 559 -7.17 -20.62 8.25
CA SER A 559 -6.87 -21.00 9.63
C SER A 559 -5.87 -20.01 10.22
N TYR A 560 -6.27 -19.36 11.29
CA TYR A 560 -5.49 -18.36 12.04
C TYR A 560 -5.27 -18.92 13.45
N ASN A 561 -4.00 -19.16 13.82
CA ASN A 561 -3.67 -19.72 15.12
C ASN A 561 -2.55 -18.90 15.77
N SER A 562 -2.67 -18.63 17.06
CA SER A 562 -1.58 -18.15 17.89
C SER A 562 -0.91 -19.35 18.59
N GLU A 563 0.42 -19.39 18.60
CA GLU A 563 1.19 -20.39 19.37
C GLU A 563 1.36 -20.00 20.84
N THR A 564 1.08 -18.72 21.17
CA THR A 564 1.34 -18.14 22.48
C THR A 564 0.07 -17.79 23.26
N THR A 565 -1.06 -17.70 22.55
CA THR A 565 -2.39 -17.49 23.15
C THR A 565 -3.33 -18.62 22.70
N ASN A 566 -4.45 -18.82 23.41
CA ASN A 566 -5.45 -19.83 23.03
C ASN A 566 -6.30 -19.44 21.82
N PHE A 567 -5.84 -18.48 21.02
CA PHE A 567 -6.59 -18.07 19.83
C PHE A 567 -6.46 -19.06 18.69
N SER A 568 -7.60 -19.53 18.20
CA SER A 568 -7.71 -20.36 17.00
C SER A 568 -9.02 -20.05 16.28
N GLN A 569 -8.94 -19.64 15.03
CA GLN A 569 -10.09 -19.36 14.18
C GLN A 569 -9.96 -20.07 12.84
N ASN A 570 -11.00 -20.83 12.48
CA ASN A 570 -11.07 -21.54 11.21
C ASN A 570 -12.29 -21.09 10.42
N ILE A 571 -12.09 -20.75 9.14
CA ILE A 571 -13.12 -20.15 8.29
C ILE A 571 -13.16 -20.90 6.96
N PRO A 572 -14.03 -21.92 6.79
CA PRO A 572 -14.28 -22.58 5.52
C PRO A 572 -15.23 -21.75 4.65
N VAL A 573 -14.88 -21.51 3.40
CA VAL A 573 -15.72 -20.78 2.42
C VAL A 573 -15.89 -21.63 1.18
N LEU A 574 -17.13 -21.94 0.80
CA LEU A 574 -17.46 -22.70 -0.39
C LEU A 574 -18.28 -21.86 -1.36
N ASN A 575 -17.81 -21.73 -2.61
CA ASN A 575 -18.54 -21.10 -3.69
C ASN A 575 -18.83 -22.13 -4.79
N ILE A 576 -20.04 -22.09 -5.32
CA ILE A 576 -20.48 -22.96 -6.43
C ILE A 576 -21.18 -22.10 -7.47
N GLY A 577 -20.84 -22.29 -8.73
CA GLY A 577 -21.46 -21.57 -9.85
C GLY A 577 -21.64 -22.45 -11.07
N LEU A 578 -22.77 -22.31 -11.73
CA LEU A 578 -23.08 -22.96 -12.99
C LEU A 578 -23.16 -21.89 -14.09
N SER A 579 -22.32 -22.02 -15.10
CA SER A 579 -22.33 -21.17 -16.29
C SER A 579 -22.91 -21.91 -17.48
N ARG A 580 -23.70 -21.22 -18.29
CA ARG A 580 -24.15 -21.68 -19.61
C ARG A 580 -23.66 -20.70 -20.69
N PHE A 581 -22.92 -21.21 -21.63
CA PHE A 581 -22.49 -20.45 -22.80
C PHE A 581 -23.58 -20.40 -23.83
N LEU A 582 -23.91 -19.19 -24.26
CA LEU A 582 -25.04 -18.86 -25.13
C LEU A 582 -24.54 -18.16 -26.39
N LEU A 583 -25.42 -18.07 -27.39
CA LEU A 583 -25.22 -17.42 -28.69
C LEU A 583 -24.19 -18.11 -29.58
N LYS A 584 -24.17 -17.72 -30.86
CA LYS A 584 -23.21 -18.25 -31.82
C LYS A 584 -21.77 -17.91 -31.38
N ASN A 585 -20.88 -18.88 -31.45
CA ASN A 585 -19.48 -18.74 -30.99
C ASN A 585 -19.31 -18.47 -29.48
N ASN A 586 -20.28 -18.83 -28.62
CA ASN A 586 -20.17 -18.66 -27.18
C ASN A 586 -19.84 -17.22 -26.75
N VAL A 587 -20.42 -16.22 -27.43
CA VAL A 587 -20.18 -14.79 -27.06
C VAL A 587 -20.99 -14.34 -25.87
N GLY A 588 -21.98 -15.11 -25.43
CA GLY A 588 -22.76 -14.87 -24.20
C GLY A 588 -22.49 -15.92 -23.14
N GLU A 589 -22.41 -15.54 -21.88
CA GLU A 589 -22.34 -16.43 -20.72
C GLU A 589 -23.38 -15.99 -19.69
N LEU A 590 -24.27 -16.90 -19.32
CA LEU A 590 -25.17 -16.75 -18.17
C LEU A 590 -24.61 -17.61 -17.04
N LYS A 591 -24.30 -16.99 -15.92
CA LYS A 591 -23.79 -17.67 -14.71
C LYS A 591 -24.74 -17.46 -13.56
N ILE A 592 -25.10 -18.56 -12.89
CA ILE A 592 -25.86 -18.57 -11.64
C ILE A 592 -24.95 -19.19 -10.59
N GLY A 593 -24.82 -18.58 -9.42
CA GLY A 593 -23.93 -19.07 -8.39
C GLY A 593 -24.39 -18.74 -6.99
N VAL A 594 -23.88 -19.52 -6.05
CA VAL A 594 -23.96 -19.28 -4.61
C VAL A 594 -22.56 -19.01 -4.10
N ASN A 595 -22.35 -17.84 -3.53
CA ASN A 595 -21.11 -17.51 -2.87
C ASN A 595 -21.25 -17.71 -1.37
N ASN A 596 -20.16 -18.19 -0.74
CA ASN A 596 -20.09 -18.43 0.68
C ASN A 596 -21.24 -19.34 1.19
N LEU A 597 -21.44 -20.48 0.53
CA LEU A 597 -22.50 -21.44 0.83
C LEU A 597 -22.53 -21.86 2.31
N LEU A 598 -21.36 -21.87 2.99
CA LEU A 598 -21.22 -22.22 4.41
C LEU A 598 -21.52 -21.06 5.36
N ASP A 599 -21.89 -19.88 4.82
CA ASP A 599 -22.34 -18.70 5.56
C ASP A 599 -21.31 -18.15 6.57
N GLN A 600 -20.06 -18.09 6.18
CA GLN A 600 -18.97 -17.57 7.02
C GLN A 600 -18.85 -16.05 6.87
N ASN A 601 -19.32 -15.29 7.83
CA ASN A 601 -19.46 -13.84 7.77
C ASN A 601 -18.39 -13.05 8.57
N LEU A 602 -17.28 -13.68 8.95
CA LEU A 602 -16.20 -13.06 9.72
C LEU A 602 -14.91 -12.96 8.90
N SER A 603 -14.21 -11.85 9.04
CA SER A 603 -12.82 -11.65 8.62
C SER A 603 -11.96 -11.45 9.87
N VAL A 604 -10.78 -12.02 9.89
CA VAL A 604 -9.84 -11.93 11.03
C VAL A 604 -8.50 -11.42 10.55
N ASN A 605 -7.92 -10.49 11.30
CA ASN A 605 -6.55 -10.00 11.12
C ASN A 605 -5.82 -10.00 12.46
N GLN A 606 -4.58 -10.50 12.47
CA GLN A 606 -3.72 -10.51 13.64
C GLN A 606 -2.48 -9.68 13.39
N THR A 607 -2.12 -8.84 14.35
CA THR A 607 -0.96 -7.96 14.28
C THR A 607 -0.21 -8.00 15.60
N ALA A 608 1.10 -8.26 15.55
CA ALA A 608 2.00 -8.07 16.68
C ALA A 608 2.97 -6.93 16.33
N THR A 609 3.04 -5.95 17.21
CA THR A 609 3.95 -4.81 17.09
C THR A 609 4.92 -4.81 18.28
N ALA A 610 5.80 -3.82 18.35
CA ALA A 610 6.70 -3.63 19.49
C ALA A 610 5.99 -3.50 20.84
N ASN A 611 4.76 -3.00 20.86
CA ASN A 611 4.10 -2.55 22.07
C ASN A 611 2.77 -3.25 22.34
N TYR A 612 2.26 -4.03 21.41
CA TYR A 612 0.98 -4.73 21.59
C TYR A 612 0.82 -5.93 20.66
N LEU A 613 -0.04 -6.82 21.08
CA LEU A 613 -0.66 -7.86 20.28
C LEU A 613 -2.12 -7.50 20.03
N GLN A 614 -2.55 -7.46 18.77
CA GLN A 614 -3.91 -7.09 18.40
C GLN A 614 -4.53 -8.13 17.49
N GLN A 615 -5.77 -8.44 17.77
CA GLN A 615 -6.66 -9.18 16.90
C GLN A 615 -7.83 -8.30 16.53
N THR A 616 -8.12 -8.24 15.24
CA THR A 616 -9.26 -7.50 14.71
C THR A 616 -10.17 -8.47 13.99
N THR A 617 -11.44 -8.48 14.35
CA THR A 617 -12.50 -9.21 13.66
C THR A 617 -13.42 -8.20 12.98
N SER A 618 -13.85 -8.49 11.76
CA SER A 618 -14.82 -7.64 11.05
C SER A 618 -15.88 -8.51 10.38
N ASN A 619 -17.07 -7.91 10.20
CA ASN A 619 -18.12 -8.54 9.41
C ASN A 619 -17.66 -8.70 7.95
N ASN A 620 -18.23 -9.67 7.29
CA ASN A 620 -18.06 -9.92 5.88
C ASN A 620 -19.40 -10.32 5.28
N LEU A 621 -19.51 -10.31 3.96
CA LEU A 621 -20.70 -10.77 3.28
C LEU A 621 -20.91 -12.26 3.55
N GLY A 622 -22.04 -12.62 4.16
CA GLY A 622 -22.47 -13.97 4.37
C GLY A 622 -22.81 -14.70 3.06
N ARG A 623 -23.70 -15.68 3.10
CA ARG A 623 -24.16 -16.40 1.91
C ARG A 623 -25.02 -15.49 1.02
N TYR A 624 -24.69 -15.46 -0.28
CA TYR A 624 -25.51 -14.76 -1.25
C TYR A 624 -25.58 -15.47 -2.60
N PHE A 625 -26.69 -15.22 -3.32
CA PHE A 625 -26.90 -15.72 -4.67
C PHE A 625 -26.52 -14.62 -5.66
N MET A 626 -25.94 -15.03 -6.77
CA MET A 626 -25.53 -14.12 -7.82
C MET A 626 -25.95 -14.67 -9.19
N VAL A 627 -26.55 -13.83 -10.01
CA VAL A 627 -26.79 -14.08 -11.42
C VAL A 627 -26.00 -13.07 -12.23
N SER A 628 -25.21 -13.51 -13.17
CA SER A 628 -24.46 -12.63 -14.05
C SER A 628 -24.59 -13.04 -15.51
N PHE A 629 -24.69 -12.03 -16.36
CA PHE A 629 -24.66 -12.19 -17.81
C PHE A 629 -23.46 -11.44 -18.38
N THR A 630 -22.62 -12.17 -19.12
CA THR A 630 -21.44 -11.60 -19.77
C THR A 630 -21.60 -11.70 -21.29
N TYR A 631 -21.38 -10.60 -22.00
CA TYR A 631 -21.39 -10.58 -23.47
C TYR A 631 -20.05 -10.07 -24.02
N ALA A 632 -19.43 -10.84 -24.91
CA ALA A 632 -18.16 -10.49 -25.54
C ALA A 632 -18.39 -9.91 -26.94
N LEU A 633 -18.16 -8.61 -27.13
CA LEU A 633 -18.38 -7.93 -28.42
C LEU A 633 -17.46 -8.42 -29.53
N ASN A 634 -16.24 -8.83 -29.24
CA ASN A 634 -15.19 -9.10 -30.23
C ASN A 634 -14.49 -10.45 -30.10
N LYS A 635 -14.89 -11.34 -29.20
CA LYS A 635 -14.23 -12.65 -28.99
C LYS A 635 -15.22 -13.68 -28.48
N GLN A 636 -15.00 -14.92 -28.94
CA GLN A 636 -15.62 -16.11 -28.40
C GLN A 636 -15.25 -16.25 -26.90
N LEU A 637 -16.23 -16.38 -26.02
CA LEU A 637 -16.03 -16.80 -24.64
C LEU A 637 -15.65 -18.28 -24.67
N ASN A 638 -14.44 -18.60 -24.30
CA ASN A 638 -13.97 -19.97 -24.27
C ASN A 638 -14.40 -20.63 -22.98
N PRO A 639 -15.15 -21.74 -22.97
CA PRO A 639 -15.49 -22.49 -21.76
C PRO A 639 -14.28 -22.87 -20.92
N MET A 640 -13.10 -22.85 -21.53
CA MET A 640 -11.82 -23.22 -20.92
C MET A 640 -10.86 -22.06 -20.64
N GLY A 641 -11.34 -20.86 -20.51
CA GLY A 641 -10.52 -19.64 -20.30
C GLY A 641 -9.73 -19.55 -19.01
N GLY A 642 -9.15 -20.63 -18.52
CA GLY A 642 -8.27 -20.71 -17.34
C GLY A 642 -6.76 -20.77 -17.60
N GLY A 643 -6.28 -20.74 -18.84
CA GLY A 643 -4.84 -20.86 -19.05
C GLY A 643 -4.40 -20.67 -20.50
N ARG A 644 -4.17 -19.49 -20.92
CA ARG A 644 -3.27 -18.96 -21.96
C ARG A 644 -3.89 -17.76 -22.67
N GLY A 645 -3.34 -16.59 -22.41
CA GLY A 645 -3.51 -15.40 -23.24
C GLY A 645 -4.50 -14.38 -22.70
N GLY A 646 -3.97 -13.24 -22.41
CA GLY A 646 -4.57 -12.03 -21.88
C GLY A 646 -6.06 -11.81 -22.09
N ARG A 647 -6.78 -11.70 -21.02
CA ARG A 647 -8.11 -11.09 -21.00
C ARG A 647 -7.95 -9.60 -21.32
N ARG A 648 -8.30 -9.23 -22.53
CA ARG A 648 -8.66 -7.83 -22.83
C ARG A 648 -10.09 -7.63 -22.31
N GLY A 649 -10.26 -6.57 -21.50
CA GLY A 649 -11.47 -6.30 -20.74
C GLY A 649 -12.75 -6.38 -21.56
N GLY A 650 -13.66 -7.24 -21.12
CA GLY A 650 -15.07 -7.19 -21.44
C GLY A 650 -15.79 -6.48 -20.29
N MET A 651 -16.73 -5.61 -20.61
CA MET A 651 -17.57 -4.92 -19.62
C MET A 651 -18.51 -5.97 -19.00
N GLN A 652 -18.39 -6.17 -17.70
CA GLN A 652 -19.29 -7.03 -16.93
C GLN A 652 -20.37 -6.15 -16.29
N MET A 653 -21.61 -6.33 -16.73
CA MET A 653 -22.77 -5.68 -16.10
C MET A 653 -23.27 -6.61 -15.00
N ILE A 654 -23.12 -6.21 -13.75
CA ILE A 654 -23.66 -6.93 -12.58
C ILE A 654 -24.96 -6.24 -12.19
N ILE A 655 -26.06 -6.96 -12.25
CA ILE A 655 -27.37 -6.50 -11.75
C ILE A 655 -27.56 -7.18 -10.39
N ASN A 656 -27.46 -6.43 -9.32
CA ASN A 656 -27.83 -6.85 -7.98
C ASN A 656 -29.31 -6.45 -7.74
N ASN A 657 -30.12 -7.39 -7.33
CA ASN A 657 -31.43 -7.14 -6.70
C ASN A 657 -31.28 -7.16 -5.18
#